data_029e73fff8994566e428df86ccf73bb2
#
_entry.id   029e73fff8994566e428df86ccf73bb2
#
_cell.length_a   1.000
_cell.length_b   1.000
_cell.length_c   1.000
_cell.angle_alpha   90.00
_cell.angle_beta   90.00
_cell.angle_gamma   90.00
#
_symmetry.space_group_name_H-M   'P 1'
#
loop_
_entity.id
_entity.type
_entity.pdbx_description
1 polymer ?
#
loop_
_entity_poly.entity_id
_entity_poly.type
_entity_poly.pdbx_seq_one_letter_code
_entity_poly.pdbx_strand_id
1 'polypeptide(L)'
;MRKMIIGAMAAALIMGCTKNEDSGYIGQSDIRIEDGVMTPETLLEMGRLSDPQISPDGTRILYGVSYNSIADNRSCRNLFICETDGSHRIQLTRYAKSVSNARWSLDGSSIFFIQDGQIWKATLKGDKLGKKEKISNVQNGISEFKLSPDQCNLIYTSTIKNSAVQTPSDSDPALDKAQAYATEDLMYRHWDHWVTDIPRSYVAPINGQIITEANSMDILGKGNRFELPTEPFGGVEQLDWAPDSRHLAYSCRKKTGKQYAFSTNTDIYIYDILSGATVQVTNGGGYDTDPIWSPDGRHLAWISMARDGYEADQQRLMVCDTDLSADTIVSNTRDLSINFDHDVSGPVWHGDEVFFNALVSEGIQGLFCADLSGEIQRITEKDWWFDFFSPFAVIEHSEGVRLLCSYYSLEFPLELVEVDITAAGTTYKQITSENEHILSQLKPIKEESIHVETVDHKQMQCWVIYPPEFDENKVYPAIEIVLGGPQGTNSQDWSYRWCYRLMAQQGYIVILPNRRGTTAFGQEWKEQISGDYSGLNMQDYLAAGRYIKSKPYVGKLACVGASYGGYSAYMLEGLHGDLYDCFIAHAGIFDEKQLWFTTEEMWFANWDNGGLTEYSYTEGQMGPKGDGITFGGMQQAGAPYASTPKAQKHYANSPSSMVTKWHTPILCIHGMMDFRIPYEQGMAAFNAAQMMGVPSKLVIFPEENHWILQPQNSLYWHRTFYDWLDRWMK
;
A
#
# COMPACT_ATOMS: atom_id res chain seq x y z
N MET A 1 -19.79 3.58 70.02
CA MET A 1 -20.45 2.34 70.51
C MET A 1 -21.24 1.71 69.37
N ARG A 2 -21.04 0.43 69.27
CA ARG A 2 -21.75 -0.60 68.46
C ARG A 2 -21.58 -0.62 66.93
N LYS A 3 -20.83 -1.66 66.61
CA LYS A 3 -20.72 -2.39 65.35
C LYS A 3 -22.08 -2.93 64.88
N MET A 4 -22.28 -2.93 63.58
CA MET A 4 -23.06 -3.99 62.95
C MET A 4 -22.38 -4.43 61.66
N ILE A 5 -22.00 -5.69 61.65
CA ILE A 5 -21.46 -6.46 60.53
C ILE A 5 -22.66 -6.97 59.75
N ILE A 6 -22.68 -6.74 58.44
CA ILE A 6 -23.53 -7.51 57.50
C ILE A 6 -22.59 -8.09 56.45
N GLY A 7 -22.54 -9.42 56.45
CA GLY A 7 -21.75 -10.17 55.48
C GLY A 7 -22.40 -10.18 54.10
N ALA A 8 -21.59 -9.95 53.08
CA ALA A 8 -21.92 -10.23 51.70
C ALA A 8 -21.25 -11.55 51.31
N MET A 9 -22.05 -12.54 50.96
CA MET A 9 -21.59 -13.78 50.33
C MET A 9 -20.96 -13.44 48.98
N ALA A 10 -19.66 -13.72 48.86
CA ALA A 10 -18.98 -13.76 47.58
C ALA A 10 -19.39 -15.03 46.83
N ALA A 11 -20.18 -14.90 45.79
CA ALA A 11 -20.33 -15.94 44.78
C ALA A 11 -19.04 -15.98 43.97
N ALA A 12 -18.17 -16.93 44.25
CA ALA A 12 -17.03 -17.24 43.41
C ALA A 12 -17.52 -17.87 42.13
N LEU A 13 -17.62 -17.06 41.06
CA LEU A 13 -17.63 -17.57 39.68
C LEU A 13 -16.26 -18.20 39.43
N ILE A 14 -16.22 -19.50 39.36
CA ILE A 14 -15.08 -20.27 38.86
C ILE A 14 -15.05 -20.00 37.32
N MET A 15 -14.35 -18.93 36.91
CA MET A 15 -13.86 -18.83 35.56
C MET A 15 -12.76 -19.85 35.37
N GLY A 16 -13.03 -20.86 34.54
CA GLY A 16 -12.02 -21.82 34.12
C GLY A 16 -10.86 -21.08 33.48
N CYS A 17 -9.70 -21.08 34.13
CA CYS A 17 -8.45 -20.63 33.57
C CYS A 17 -8.15 -21.44 32.31
N THR A 18 -8.39 -20.89 31.13
CA THR A 18 -7.70 -21.31 29.92
C THR A 18 -6.27 -20.79 30.01
N LYS A 19 -5.37 -21.69 30.39
CA LYS A 19 -3.92 -21.45 30.36
C LYS A 19 -3.52 -21.25 28.93
N ASN A 20 -3.16 -20.02 28.53
CA ASN A 20 -2.27 -19.63 27.40
C ASN A 20 -2.51 -18.21 26.89
N GLU A 21 -2.98 -17.28 27.72
CA GLU A 21 -2.90 -15.85 27.38
C GLU A 21 -1.60 -15.30 27.95
N ASP A 22 -0.70 -14.81 27.08
CA ASP A 22 0.46 -14.03 27.52
C ASP A 22 -0.03 -12.69 28.10
N SER A 23 0.55 -12.25 29.20
CA SER A 23 0.26 -10.90 29.73
C SER A 23 0.58 -9.87 28.65
N GLY A 24 -0.41 -9.06 28.25
CA GLY A 24 -0.28 -8.08 27.16
C GLY A 24 -0.86 -8.53 25.81
N TYR A 25 -1.60 -9.64 25.77
CA TYR A 25 -2.42 -10.00 24.60
C TYR A 25 -3.42 -8.88 24.27
N ILE A 26 -3.56 -8.56 22.98
CA ILE A 26 -4.56 -7.64 22.44
C ILE A 26 -5.50 -8.44 21.55
N GLY A 27 -6.77 -8.37 21.82
CA GLY A 27 -7.82 -9.08 21.09
C GLY A 27 -8.90 -8.16 20.57
N GLN A 28 -9.97 -8.78 20.10
CA GLN A 28 -11.16 -8.09 19.60
C GLN A 28 -11.76 -7.19 20.68
N SER A 29 -12.11 -5.96 20.28
CA SER A 29 -12.78 -4.99 21.14
C SER A 29 -14.24 -5.37 21.38
N ASP A 30 -14.76 -5.01 22.55
CA ASP A 30 -16.17 -5.10 22.93
C ASP A 30 -16.86 -3.72 22.96
N ILE A 31 -16.33 -2.76 22.19
CA ILE A 31 -16.84 -1.39 22.12
C ILE A 31 -18.35 -1.37 21.82
N ARG A 32 -19.07 -0.49 22.54
CA ARG A 32 -20.50 -0.25 22.32
C ARG A 32 -20.72 1.15 21.78
N ILE A 33 -21.58 1.27 20.78
CA ILE A 33 -21.90 2.50 20.07
C ILE A 33 -23.38 2.81 20.31
N GLU A 34 -23.66 3.77 21.19
CA GLU A 34 -25.03 4.06 21.62
C GLU A 34 -25.87 4.84 20.60
N ASP A 35 -25.22 5.74 19.86
CA ASP A 35 -25.87 6.67 18.91
C ASP A 35 -25.82 6.18 17.43
N GLY A 36 -25.10 5.08 17.20
CA GLY A 36 -24.88 4.53 15.85
C GLY A 36 -23.94 5.36 14.99
N VAL A 37 -23.12 6.23 15.59
CA VAL A 37 -22.16 7.08 14.88
C VAL A 37 -20.74 6.57 15.10
N MET A 38 -20.02 6.38 14.00
CA MET A 38 -18.63 5.98 14.00
C MET A 38 -17.74 7.12 14.52
N THR A 39 -16.83 6.83 15.44
CA THR A 39 -15.82 7.75 15.95
C THR A 39 -14.41 7.32 15.55
N PRO A 40 -13.39 8.17 15.68
CA PRO A 40 -12.00 7.75 15.48
C PRO A 40 -11.58 6.55 16.35
N GLU A 41 -12.07 6.49 17.59
CA GLU A 41 -11.84 5.35 18.48
C GLU A 41 -12.47 4.07 17.91
N THR A 42 -13.70 4.15 17.42
CA THR A 42 -14.40 3.03 16.76
C THR A 42 -13.59 2.49 15.59
N LEU A 43 -13.05 3.37 14.73
CA LEU A 43 -12.22 2.98 13.59
C LEU A 43 -10.96 2.24 14.03
N LEU A 44 -10.29 2.71 15.08
CA LEU A 44 -9.06 2.12 15.58
C LEU A 44 -9.26 0.79 16.31
N GLU A 45 -10.46 0.53 16.84
CA GLU A 45 -10.83 -0.72 17.51
C GLU A 45 -11.15 -1.86 16.53
N MET A 46 -11.34 -1.58 15.25
CA MET A 46 -11.61 -2.60 14.24
C MET A 46 -10.41 -3.51 14.00
N GLY A 47 -10.69 -4.81 13.87
CA GLY A 47 -9.72 -5.82 13.46
C GLY A 47 -9.30 -5.65 12.01
N ARG A 48 -8.03 -5.91 11.72
CA ARG A 48 -7.41 -5.79 10.41
C ARG A 48 -6.99 -7.16 9.91
N LEU A 49 -7.84 -7.77 9.07
CA LEU A 49 -7.59 -9.06 8.44
C LEU A 49 -6.47 -8.94 7.39
N SER A 50 -5.64 -9.98 7.26
CA SER A 50 -4.54 -10.01 6.28
C SER A 50 -4.00 -11.42 6.05
N ASP A 51 -3.29 -11.61 4.92
CA ASP A 51 -2.51 -12.79 4.56
C ASP A 51 -3.30 -14.11 4.66
N PRO A 52 -4.43 -14.25 3.93
CA PRO A 52 -5.19 -15.48 3.91
C PRO A 52 -4.46 -16.59 3.13
N GLN A 53 -4.54 -17.83 3.63
CA GLN A 53 -3.92 -19.00 3.02
C GLN A 53 -4.90 -20.17 3.05
N ILE A 54 -5.12 -20.82 1.91
CA ILE A 54 -5.91 -22.06 1.85
C ILE A 54 -5.10 -23.24 2.39
N SER A 55 -5.74 -24.15 3.09
CA SER A 55 -5.12 -25.43 3.50
C SER A 55 -4.85 -26.34 2.29
N PRO A 56 -3.86 -27.26 2.36
CA PRO A 56 -3.55 -28.15 1.24
C PRO A 56 -4.69 -29.05 0.79
N ASP A 57 -5.65 -29.34 1.65
CA ASP A 57 -6.86 -30.11 1.33
C ASP A 57 -8.02 -29.26 0.82
N GLY A 58 -7.81 -27.92 0.70
CA GLY A 58 -8.79 -27.00 0.17
C GLY A 58 -10.00 -26.71 1.09
N THR A 59 -9.97 -27.14 2.35
CA THR A 59 -11.14 -27.08 3.23
C THR A 59 -11.14 -25.91 4.20
N ARG A 60 -9.97 -25.35 4.55
CA ARG A 60 -9.82 -24.32 5.60
C ARG A 60 -8.98 -23.16 5.11
N ILE A 61 -9.26 -21.98 5.70
CA ILE A 61 -8.51 -20.75 5.46
C ILE A 61 -7.80 -20.36 6.76
N LEU A 62 -6.46 -20.17 6.68
CA LEU A 62 -5.63 -19.60 7.74
C LEU A 62 -5.39 -18.14 7.41
N TYR A 63 -5.59 -17.23 8.38
CA TYR A 63 -5.39 -15.79 8.18
C TYR A 63 -4.96 -15.10 9.47
N GLY A 64 -4.46 -13.89 9.37
CA GLY A 64 -4.09 -13.07 10.50
C GLY A 64 -5.09 -11.95 10.74
N VAL A 65 -5.30 -11.58 12.02
CA VAL A 65 -6.02 -10.36 12.39
C VAL A 65 -5.18 -9.57 13.39
N SER A 66 -5.00 -8.28 13.08
CA SER A 66 -4.33 -7.33 13.96
C SER A 66 -5.38 -6.50 14.70
N TYR A 67 -5.21 -6.36 16.02
CA TYR A 67 -5.99 -5.44 16.83
C TYR A 67 -5.08 -4.42 17.50
N ASN A 68 -5.60 -3.22 17.72
CA ASN A 68 -4.89 -2.14 18.41
C ASN A 68 -5.22 -2.11 19.90
N SER A 69 -4.25 -1.66 20.70
CA SER A 69 -4.47 -1.12 22.03
C SER A 69 -4.07 0.36 22.02
N ILE A 70 -5.04 1.25 22.11
CA ILE A 70 -4.79 2.69 22.21
C ILE A 70 -4.03 2.98 23.51
N ALA A 71 -4.39 2.29 24.60
CA ALA A 71 -3.76 2.48 25.91
C ALA A 71 -2.27 2.11 25.90
N ASP A 72 -1.91 1.01 25.25
CA ASP A 72 -0.52 0.52 25.14
C ASP A 72 0.23 1.13 23.93
N ASN A 73 -0.44 1.91 23.11
CA ASN A 73 0.08 2.52 21.85
C ASN A 73 0.75 1.49 20.93
N ARG A 74 0.14 0.33 20.74
CA ARG A 74 0.67 -0.73 19.88
C ARG A 74 -0.43 -1.59 19.28
N SER A 75 -0.09 -2.34 18.24
CA SER A 75 -0.91 -3.37 17.64
C SER A 75 -0.35 -4.76 17.91
N CYS A 76 -1.20 -5.77 17.82
CA CYS A 76 -0.78 -7.16 17.90
C CYS A 76 -1.57 -8.01 16.92
N ARG A 77 -0.86 -8.78 16.09
CA ARG A 77 -1.43 -9.70 15.11
C ARG A 77 -1.41 -11.12 15.65
N ASN A 78 -2.56 -11.79 15.55
CA ASN A 78 -2.71 -13.20 15.90
C ASN A 78 -3.35 -13.98 14.73
N LEU A 79 -3.23 -15.31 14.76
CA LEU A 79 -3.71 -16.20 13.70
C LEU A 79 -5.10 -16.75 14.01
N PHE A 80 -5.87 -16.87 12.95
CA PHE A 80 -7.23 -17.41 12.92
C PHE A 80 -7.36 -18.46 11.83
N ILE A 81 -8.36 -19.32 11.95
CA ILE A 81 -8.72 -20.32 10.97
C ILE A 81 -10.24 -20.41 10.88
N CYS A 82 -10.76 -20.64 9.67
CA CYS A 82 -12.15 -20.99 9.44
C CYS A 82 -12.26 -22.01 8.31
N GLU A 83 -13.45 -22.61 8.14
CA GLU A 83 -13.78 -23.38 6.93
C GLU A 83 -13.92 -22.42 5.72
N THR A 84 -13.81 -22.95 4.51
CA THR A 84 -13.93 -22.12 3.29
C THR A 84 -15.29 -21.49 3.09
N ASP A 85 -16.34 -21.99 3.75
CA ASP A 85 -17.67 -21.40 3.75
C ASP A 85 -17.88 -20.33 4.84
N GLY A 86 -16.84 -20.01 5.62
CA GLY A 86 -16.83 -19.05 6.73
C GLY A 86 -17.27 -19.63 8.07
N SER A 87 -17.75 -20.86 8.10
CA SER A 87 -18.12 -21.53 9.35
C SER A 87 -16.89 -21.87 10.21
N HIS A 88 -17.16 -22.19 11.45
CA HIS A 88 -16.15 -22.72 12.38
C HIS A 88 -14.91 -21.83 12.58
N ARG A 89 -15.10 -20.50 12.70
CA ARG A 89 -14.03 -19.54 12.97
C ARG A 89 -13.40 -19.76 14.33
N ILE A 90 -12.08 -19.93 14.38
CA ILE A 90 -11.30 -20.20 15.58
C ILE A 90 -10.07 -19.31 15.63
N GLN A 91 -9.77 -18.76 16.78
CA GLN A 91 -8.50 -18.09 17.03
C GLN A 91 -7.44 -19.12 17.44
N LEU A 92 -6.39 -19.28 16.63
CA LEU A 92 -5.31 -20.24 16.85
C LEU A 92 -4.24 -19.75 17.83
N THR A 93 -3.93 -18.45 17.83
CA THR A 93 -2.90 -17.88 18.72
C THR A 93 -3.46 -16.75 19.56
N ARG A 94 -2.93 -16.62 20.80
CA ARG A 94 -3.25 -15.53 21.75
C ARG A 94 -1.97 -15.04 22.40
N TYR A 95 -1.05 -14.55 21.55
CA TYR A 95 0.26 -14.08 21.99
C TYR A 95 0.26 -12.57 22.20
N ALA A 96 1.11 -12.09 23.12
CA ALA A 96 1.37 -10.67 23.35
C ALA A 96 2.21 -10.04 22.23
N LYS A 97 2.92 -10.86 21.45
CA LYS A 97 3.75 -10.46 20.32
C LYS A 97 3.14 -10.95 19.01
N SER A 98 3.20 -10.12 18.01
CA SER A 98 2.64 -10.42 16.69
C SER A 98 3.21 -11.69 16.07
N VAL A 99 2.35 -12.38 15.33
CA VAL A 99 2.68 -13.53 14.49
C VAL A 99 2.36 -13.15 13.05
N SER A 100 3.29 -13.39 12.12
CA SER A 100 3.13 -13.01 10.72
C SER A 100 3.55 -14.12 9.77
N ASN A 101 3.26 -13.95 8.48
CA ASN A 101 3.71 -14.79 7.39
C ASN A 101 3.43 -16.29 7.65
N ALA A 102 2.18 -16.62 8.02
CA ALA A 102 1.80 -17.98 8.35
C ALA A 102 1.59 -18.83 7.10
N ARG A 103 2.16 -20.07 7.06
CA ARG A 103 2.12 -20.97 5.91
C ARG A 103 1.85 -22.40 6.36
N TRP A 104 1.04 -23.13 5.62
CA TRP A 104 0.73 -24.54 5.88
C TRP A 104 1.91 -25.46 5.55
N SER A 105 2.04 -26.56 6.30
CA SER A 105 2.81 -27.72 5.84
C SER A 105 2.04 -28.45 4.73
N LEU A 106 2.74 -29.19 3.83
CA LEU A 106 2.14 -29.90 2.71
C LEU A 106 1.02 -30.86 3.11
N ASP A 107 1.15 -31.48 4.27
CA ASP A 107 0.18 -32.42 4.82
C ASP A 107 -0.91 -31.76 5.67
N GLY A 108 -0.88 -30.43 5.80
CA GLY A 108 -1.82 -29.68 6.63
C GLY A 108 -1.70 -29.91 8.14
N SER A 109 -0.74 -30.73 8.60
CA SER A 109 -0.59 -31.10 10.00
C SER A 109 0.14 -30.07 10.86
N SER A 110 0.74 -29.05 10.24
CA SER A 110 1.52 -28.02 10.90
C SER A 110 1.40 -26.70 10.17
N ILE A 111 1.75 -25.62 10.88
CA ILE A 111 1.94 -24.30 10.29
C ILE A 111 3.33 -23.77 10.61
N PHE A 112 3.91 -23.04 9.66
CA PHE A 112 5.11 -22.23 9.83
C PHE A 112 4.69 -20.78 10.00
N PHE A 113 5.41 -20.00 10.79
CA PHE A 113 5.12 -18.57 10.96
C PHE A 113 6.34 -17.84 11.55
N ILE A 114 6.35 -16.52 11.41
CA ILE A 114 7.34 -15.65 12.03
C ILE A 114 6.82 -15.14 13.38
N GLN A 115 7.67 -15.20 14.39
CA GLN A 115 7.52 -14.51 15.65
C GLN A 115 8.90 -14.07 16.18
N ASP A 116 9.01 -12.83 16.65
CA ASP A 116 10.28 -12.25 17.12
C ASP A 116 11.41 -12.38 16.08
N GLY A 117 11.12 -12.12 14.81
CA GLY A 117 12.09 -12.19 13.72
C GLY A 117 12.64 -13.59 13.45
N GLN A 118 11.95 -14.64 13.89
CA GLN A 118 12.39 -16.01 13.67
C GLN A 118 11.25 -16.90 13.19
N ILE A 119 11.59 -17.92 12.39
CA ILE A 119 10.61 -18.89 11.91
C ILE A 119 10.37 -19.95 12.97
N TRP A 120 9.10 -20.21 13.22
CA TRP A 120 8.61 -21.24 14.11
C TRP A 120 7.76 -22.22 13.32
N LYS A 121 7.78 -23.49 13.73
CA LYS A 121 6.86 -24.51 13.26
C LYS A 121 6.01 -24.97 14.42
N ALA A 122 4.70 -25.06 14.24
CA ALA A 122 3.76 -25.58 15.25
C ALA A 122 2.86 -26.65 14.65
N THR A 123 2.70 -27.77 15.36
CA THR A 123 1.76 -28.81 14.93
C THR A 123 0.33 -28.33 15.13
N LEU A 124 -0.57 -28.71 14.23
CA LEU A 124 -2.00 -28.44 14.33
C LEU A 124 -2.72 -29.73 14.75
N LYS A 125 -3.49 -29.67 15.85
CA LYS A 125 -4.28 -30.80 16.36
C LYS A 125 -5.74 -30.38 16.44
N GLY A 126 -6.50 -30.70 15.39
CA GLY A 126 -7.84 -30.14 15.21
C GLY A 126 -7.75 -28.62 15.17
N ASP A 127 -8.37 -27.95 16.14
CA ASP A 127 -8.51 -26.50 16.21
C ASP A 127 -7.48 -25.84 17.15
N LYS A 128 -6.41 -26.53 17.51
CA LYS A 128 -5.42 -26.02 18.47
C LYS A 128 -4.00 -26.23 17.97
N LEU A 129 -3.17 -25.24 18.24
CA LEU A 129 -1.73 -25.42 18.08
C LEU A 129 -1.19 -26.34 19.19
N GLY A 130 -0.42 -27.33 18.76
CA GLY A 130 0.28 -28.25 19.65
C GLY A 130 1.70 -27.77 19.94
N LYS A 131 2.68 -28.70 19.80
CA LYS A 131 4.09 -28.39 20.04
C LYS A 131 4.56 -27.31 19.05
N LYS A 132 5.17 -26.26 19.59
CA LYS A 132 5.83 -25.18 18.86
C LYS A 132 7.33 -25.34 18.99
N GLU A 133 8.07 -25.23 17.90
CA GLU A 133 9.53 -25.28 17.89
C GLU A 133 10.12 -24.19 16.98
N LYS A 134 11.17 -23.57 17.44
CA LYS A 134 11.94 -22.56 16.70
C LYS A 134 12.82 -23.28 15.69
N ILE A 135 12.71 -22.94 14.41
CA ILE A 135 13.49 -23.58 13.33
C ILE A 135 14.54 -22.68 12.70
N SER A 136 14.62 -21.41 13.11
CA SER A 136 15.66 -20.47 12.66
C SER A 136 16.32 -19.75 13.83
N ASN A 137 17.56 -19.27 13.62
CA ASN A 137 18.28 -18.39 14.53
C ASN A 137 19.19 -17.47 13.72
N VAL A 138 18.58 -16.58 12.95
CA VAL A 138 19.21 -15.58 12.09
C VAL A 138 19.48 -14.31 12.90
N GLN A 139 20.69 -13.80 12.86
CA GLN A 139 21.15 -12.73 13.76
C GLN A 139 20.35 -11.43 13.57
N ASN A 140 20.14 -11.00 12.31
CA ASN A 140 19.40 -9.78 11.99
C ASN A 140 17.89 -10.01 11.90
N GLY A 141 17.42 -11.23 12.24
CA GLY A 141 16.02 -11.60 12.12
C GLY A 141 15.61 -11.95 10.69
N ILE A 142 14.36 -12.37 10.58
CA ILE A 142 13.69 -12.70 9.31
C ILE A 142 12.43 -11.86 9.25
N SER A 143 12.25 -11.10 8.18
CA SER A 143 11.03 -10.31 7.93
C SER A 143 9.94 -11.14 7.24
N GLU A 144 10.32 -11.97 6.28
CA GLU A 144 9.42 -12.77 5.46
C GLU A 144 10.07 -14.07 5.01
N PHE A 145 9.26 -15.07 4.63
CA PHE A 145 9.74 -16.30 3.99
C PHE A 145 8.70 -16.91 3.05
N LYS A 146 9.18 -17.73 2.11
CA LYS A 146 8.34 -18.54 1.20
C LYS A 146 8.88 -19.96 1.13
N LEU A 147 8.02 -20.95 1.33
CA LEU A 147 8.40 -22.37 1.24
C LEU A 147 8.55 -22.80 -0.21
N SER A 148 9.51 -23.67 -0.54
CA SER A 148 9.52 -24.35 -1.84
C SER A 148 8.32 -25.30 -1.97
N PRO A 149 7.83 -25.60 -3.17
CA PRO A 149 6.68 -26.49 -3.37
C PRO A 149 6.79 -27.84 -2.67
N ASP A 150 7.98 -28.44 -2.66
CA ASP A 150 8.28 -29.71 -1.97
C ASP A 150 8.56 -29.53 -0.45
N GLN A 151 8.65 -28.29 0.01
CA GLN A 151 9.02 -27.88 1.38
C GLN A 151 10.34 -28.48 1.89
N CYS A 152 11.26 -28.85 0.98
CA CYS A 152 12.62 -29.22 1.34
C CYS A 152 13.49 -27.99 1.58
N ASN A 153 13.11 -26.84 1.03
CA ASN A 153 13.79 -25.56 1.16
C ASN A 153 12.80 -24.46 1.49
N LEU A 154 13.32 -23.32 1.94
CA LEU A 154 12.62 -22.05 1.96
C LEU A 154 13.55 -20.92 1.51
N ILE A 155 12.98 -19.84 0.99
CA ILE A 155 13.67 -18.56 0.87
C ILE A 155 13.19 -17.65 1.97
N TYR A 156 14.10 -16.90 2.58
CA TYR A 156 13.77 -15.90 3.60
C TYR A 156 14.51 -14.60 3.36
N THR A 157 13.91 -13.49 3.80
CA THR A 157 14.50 -12.16 3.78
C THR A 157 15.05 -11.80 5.16
N SER A 158 16.30 -11.35 5.17
CA SER A 158 16.98 -10.74 6.32
C SER A 158 17.71 -9.49 5.84
N THR A 159 18.62 -8.93 6.63
CA THR A 159 19.36 -7.72 6.24
C THR A 159 20.86 -7.94 6.26
N ILE A 160 21.55 -7.17 5.42
CA ILE A 160 23.01 -6.99 5.49
C ILE A 160 23.35 -5.51 5.70
N LYS A 161 24.51 -5.24 6.29
CA LYS A 161 24.99 -3.86 6.49
C LYS A 161 25.19 -3.14 5.15
N ASN A 162 24.64 -1.94 5.03
CA ASN A 162 24.95 -1.05 3.91
C ASN A 162 26.27 -0.31 4.17
N SER A 163 27.31 -0.68 3.44
CA SER A 163 28.62 -0.03 3.57
C SER A 163 28.68 1.42 3.08
N ALA A 164 27.63 1.90 2.37
CA ALA A 164 27.55 3.28 1.91
C ALA A 164 27.09 4.25 3.00
N VAL A 165 26.41 3.77 4.03
CA VAL A 165 25.97 4.59 5.17
C VAL A 165 26.76 4.15 6.41
N GLN A 166 27.57 5.04 6.94
CA GLN A 166 28.43 4.78 8.09
C GLN A 166 27.88 5.43 9.35
N THR A 167 27.98 4.73 10.46
CA THR A 167 27.75 5.25 11.81
C THR A 167 29.09 5.48 12.52
N PRO A 168 29.17 6.30 13.58
CA PRO A 168 30.43 6.53 14.30
C PRO A 168 31.10 5.24 14.81
N SER A 169 30.32 4.26 15.25
CA SER A 169 30.83 2.95 15.70
C SER A 169 31.46 2.10 14.59
N ASP A 170 31.16 2.38 13.31
CA ASP A 170 31.83 1.71 12.18
C ASP A 170 33.29 2.13 12.04
N SER A 171 33.59 3.38 12.42
CA SER A 171 34.98 3.91 12.40
C SER A 171 35.72 3.67 13.70
N ASP A 172 35.04 3.76 14.84
CA ASP A 172 35.58 3.53 16.18
C ASP A 172 34.52 2.92 17.10
N PRO A 173 34.63 1.65 17.52
CA PRO A 173 33.69 0.99 18.42
C PRO A 173 33.50 1.71 19.78
N ALA A 174 34.46 2.57 20.19
CA ALA A 174 34.29 3.39 21.40
C ALA A 174 33.29 4.52 21.25
N LEU A 175 32.82 4.80 20.03
CA LEU A 175 31.81 5.82 19.70
C LEU A 175 30.40 5.23 19.57
N ASP A 176 30.09 4.13 20.24
CA ASP A 176 28.81 3.42 20.19
C ASP A 176 27.59 4.25 20.63
N LYS A 177 27.84 5.34 21.37
CA LYS A 177 26.80 6.31 21.82
C LYS A 177 26.70 7.55 20.97
N ALA A 178 27.62 7.77 20.03
CA ALA A 178 27.52 8.88 19.11
C ALA A 178 26.43 8.61 18.05
N GLN A 179 25.63 9.63 17.76
CA GLN A 179 24.53 9.53 16.78
C GLN A 179 24.86 10.39 15.56
N ALA A 180 25.27 9.75 14.48
CA ALA A 180 25.50 10.40 13.20
C ALA A 180 25.36 9.39 12.07
N TYR A 181 25.04 9.88 10.90
CA TYR A 181 25.13 9.14 9.64
C TYR A 181 26.06 9.87 8.69
N ALA A 182 26.93 9.16 8.02
CA ALA A 182 27.85 9.70 7.02
C ALA A 182 27.71 8.89 5.72
N THR A 183 27.63 9.57 4.58
CA THR A 183 27.55 8.93 3.29
C THR A 183 28.22 9.77 2.20
N GLU A 184 28.78 9.09 1.20
CA GLU A 184 29.27 9.66 -0.06
C GLU A 184 28.44 9.14 -1.26
N ASP A 185 27.26 8.58 -1.00
CA ASP A 185 26.40 7.87 -1.95
C ASP A 185 24.96 8.36 -1.84
N LEU A 186 24.17 8.23 -2.92
CA LEU A 186 22.75 8.61 -2.95
C LEU A 186 21.81 7.51 -2.45
N MET A 187 22.25 6.27 -2.29
CA MET A 187 21.47 5.19 -1.70
C MET A 187 21.58 5.26 -0.16
N TYR A 188 21.01 6.28 0.44
CA TYR A 188 21.16 6.54 1.88
C TYR A 188 19.85 6.66 2.65
N ARG A 189 18.72 6.88 1.99
CA ARG A 189 17.41 6.99 2.60
C ARG A 189 16.35 6.28 1.77
N HIS A 190 15.38 5.69 2.45
CA HIS A 190 14.10 5.24 1.91
C HIS A 190 13.00 5.81 2.78
N TRP A 191 11.85 5.97 2.27
CA TRP A 191 10.56 6.28 2.90
C TRP A 191 10.64 6.99 4.26
N ASP A 192 11.13 6.29 5.31
CA ASP A 192 11.13 6.72 6.71
C ASP A 192 12.43 6.39 7.47
N HIS A 193 13.47 5.90 6.80
CA HIS A 193 14.69 5.50 7.48
C HIS A 193 15.96 5.76 6.67
N TRP A 194 17.07 5.84 7.38
CA TRP A 194 18.40 5.79 6.78
C TRP A 194 18.75 4.34 6.43
N VAL A 195 19.20 4.10 5.22
CA VAL A 195 19.54 2.77 4.71
C VAL A 195 20.85 2.29 5.30
N THR A 196 20.86 2.04 6.60
CA THR A 196 22.03 1.43 7.31
C THR A 196 22.16 -0.05 7.01
N ASP A 197 21.06 -0.68 6.68
CA ASP A 197 20.97 -2.09 6.33
C ASP A 197 20.12 -2.22 5.06
N ILE A 198 20.39 -3.25 4.24
CA ILE A 198 19.64 -3.56 3.02
C ILE A 198 19.03 -4.94 3.09
N PRO A 199 17.79 -5.13 2.61
CA PRO A 199 17.15 -6.44 2.57
C PRO A 199 17.89 -7.39 1.63
N ARG A 200 17.93 -8.67 2.04
CA ARG A 200 18.65 -9.72 1.36
C ARG A 200 17.93 -11.05 1.47
N SER A 201 17.77 -11.74 0.36
CA SER A 201 17.08 -13.02 0.32
C SER A 201 18.05 -14.20 0.30
N TYR A 202 17.74 -15.20 1.12
CA TYR A 202 18.56 -16.38 1.35
C TYR A 202 17.74 -17.66 1.17
N VAL A 203 18.31 -18.65 0.49
CA VAL A 203 17.75 -20.01 0.45
C VAL A 203 18.35 -20.85 1.55
N ALA A 204 17.52 -21.57 2.29
CA ALA A 204 17.92 -22.47 3.36
C ALA A 204 17.19 -23.82 3.30
N PRO A 205 17.86 -24.94 3.62
CA PRO A 205 17.22 -26.26 3.65
C PRO A 205 16.38 -26.46 4.92
N ILE A 206 15.23 -27.10 4.78
CA ILE A 206 14.38 -27.57 5.90
C ILE A 206 14.69 -29.04 6.18
N ASN A 207 15.80 -29.31 6.86
CA ASN A 207 16.33 -30.67 7.10
C ASN A 207 16.42 -31.05 8.58
N GLY A 208 15.72 -30.29 9.45
CA GLY A 208 15.73 -30.50 10.90
C GLY A 208 16.89 -29.79 11.62
N GLN A 209 17.80 -29.14 10.90
CA GLN A 209 18.80 -28.25 11.49
C GLN A 209 18.20 -26.85 11.67
N ILE A 210 18.72 -26.12 12.65
CA ILE A 210 18.37 -24.70 12.84
C ILE A 210 18.92 -23.91 11.66
N ILE A 211 18.07 -23.13 10.99
CA ILE A 211 18.42 -22.22 9.92
C ILE A 211 19.20 -21.04 10.50
N THR A 212 20.38 -20.77 9.91
CA THR A 212 21.26 -19.64 10.26
C THR A 212 21.87 -19.09 8.97
N GLU A 213 22.48 -17.93 9.04
CA GLU A 213 23.23 -17.36 7.88
C GLU A 213 24.33 -18.31 7.38
N ALA A 214 24.93 -19.10 8.29
CA ALA A 214 26.04 -20.00 7.95
C ALA A 214 25.63 -21.21 7.08
N ASN A 215 24.38 -21.64 7.19
CA ASN A 215 23.82 -22.74 6.39
C ASN A 215 22.77 -22.29 5.37
N SER A 216 22.74 -20.98 5.08
CA SER A 216 21.89 -20.37 4.07
C SER A 216 22.71 -19.82 2.91
N MET A 217 22.12 -19.76 1.74
CA MET A 217 22.76 -19.31 0.51
C MET A 217 22.17 -17.97 0.07
N ASP A 218 23.01 -16.92 0.03
CA ASP A 218 22.68 -15.61 -0.53
C ASP A 218 22.54 -15.73 -2.05
N ILE A 219 21.34 -15.54 -2.59
CA ILE A 219 21.08 -15.74 -4.01
C ILE A 219 21.66 -14.62 -4.90
N LEU A 220 21.95 -13.46 -4.35
CA LEU A 220 22.62 -12.36 -5.06
C LEU A 220 24.15 -12.44 -4.96
N GLY A 221 24.68 -13.32 -4.10
CA GLY A 221 26.09 -13.47 -3.85
C GLY A 221 26.68 -12.32 -3.01
N LYS A 222 27.93 -12.48 -2.60
CA LYS A 222 28.63 -11.53 -1.73
C LYS A 222 29.23 -10.36 -2.50
N GLY A 223 29.43 -9.23 -1.82
CA GLY A 223 30.22 -8.11 -2.32
C GLY A 223 29.45 -7.09 -3.16
N ASN A 224 28.12 -7.18 -3.22
CA ASN A 224 27.26 -6.17 -3.81
C ASN A 224 26.29 -5.60 -2.77
N ARG A 225 25.62 -4.48 -3.11
CA ARG A 225 24.63 -3.78 -2.28
C ARG A 225 23.25 -3.78 -2.93
N PHE A 226 22.93 -4.80 -3.72
CA PHE A 226 21.61 -4.91 -4.33
C PHE A 226 20.60 -5.33 -3.28
N GLU A 227 19.44 -4.70 -3.30
CA GLU A 227 18.29 -5.03 -2.46
C GLU A 227 17.49 -6.18 -3.04
N LEU A 228 17.04 -7.08 -2.19
CA LEU A 228 16.07 -8.11 -2.53
C LEU A 228 15.32 -8.58 -1.28
N PRO A 229 14.04 -8.28 -1.16
CA PRO A 229 13.18 -7.48 -2.06
C PRO A 229 13.62 -6.02 -2.20
N THR A 230 13.09 -5.32 -3.22
CA THR A 230 13.42 -3.93 -3.51
C THR A 230 12.66 -2.97 -2.59
N GLU A 231 13.37 -2.15 -1.84
CA GLU A 231 12.76 -1.14 -0.95
C GLU A 231 12.16 0.05 -1.75
N PRO A 232 11.17 0.80 -1.16
CA PRO A 232 10.64 0.62 0.21
C PRO A 232 9.44 -0.34 0.33
N PHE A 233 8.85 -0.83 -0.75
CA PHE A 233 7.58 -1.54 -0.72
C PHE A 233 7.63 -2.99 -1.21
N GLY A 234 8.77 -3.47 -1.67
CA GLY A 234 8.90 -4.86 -2.11
C GLY A 234 8.89 -5.87 -0.97
N GLY A 235 8.33 -7.05 -1.24
CA GLY A 235 8.24 -8.17 -0.32
C GLY A 235 8.37 -9.52 -1.03
N VAL A 236 7.84 -10.58 -0.43
CA VAL A 236 7.90 -11.95 -0.96
C VAL A 236 7.17 -12.14 -2.30
N GLU A 237 6.31 -11.22 -2.72
CA GLU A 237 5.69 -11.21 -4.05
C GLU A 237 6.72 -11.04 -5.16
N GLN A 238 7.87 -10.43 -4.86
CA GLN A 238 8.99 -10.30 -5.80
C GLN A 238 9.81 -11.59 -5.99
N LEU A 239 9.40 -12.67 -5.35
CA LEU A 239 10.10 -13.96 -5.33
C LEU A 239 9.09 -15.08 -5.59
N ASP A 240 9.35 -15.99 -6.54
CA ASP A 240 8.49 -17.15 -6.76
C ASP A 240 9.26 -18.42 -7.09
N TRP A 241 8.88 -19.54 -6.44
CA TRP A 241 9.45 -20.84 -6.69
C TRP A 241 8.82 -21.50 -7.92
N ALA A 242 9.65 -21.99 -8.82
CA ALA A 242 9.18 -22.89 -9.85
C ALA A 242 8.63 -24.21 -9.25
N PRO A 243 7.68 -24.88 -9.91
CA PRO A 243 7.10 -26.14 -9.43
C PRO A 243 8.12 -27.25 -9.18
N ASP A 244 9.30 -27.17 -9.82
CA ASP A 244 10.40 -28.14 -9.63
C ASP A 244 11.16 -27.96 -8.31
N SER A 245 10.83 -26.96 -7.49
CA SER A 245 11.48 -26.64 -6.20
C SER A 245 12.99 -26.36 -6.29
N ARG A 246 13.50 -26.16 -7.51
CA ARG A 246 14.91 -25.91 -7.81
C ARG A 246 15.14 -24.50 -8.34
N HIS A 247 14.28 -24.03 -9.23
CA HIS A 247 14.41 -22.72 -9.82
C HIS A 247 13.57 -21.69 -9.07
N LEU A 248 14.14 -20.50 -8.90
CA LEU A 248 13.51 -19.37 -8.20
C LEU A 248 13.52 -18.16 -9.14
N ALA A 249 12.34 -17.63 -9.50
CA ALA A 249 12.22 -16.34 -10.15
C ALA A 249 12.26 -15.21 -9.11
N TYR A 250 12.91 -14.11 -9.44
CA TYR A 250 12.93 -12.93 -8.59
C TYR A 250 13.07 -11.64 -9.39
N SER A 251 12.52 -10.54 -8.86
CA SER A 251 12.69 -9.19 -9.37
C SER A 251 13.77 -8.46 -8.59
N CYS A 252 14.69 -7.77 -9.26
CA CYS A 252 15.76 -7.05 -8.58
C CYS A 252 16.26 -5.85 -9.39
N ARG A 253 16.43 -4.71 -8.71
CA ARG A 253 17.15 -3.54 -9.23
C ARG A 253 18.64 -3.69 -8.94
N LYS A 254 19.40 -4.29 -9.87
CA LYS A 254 20.86 -4.47 -9.72
C LYS A 254 21.64 -3.19 -10.00
N LYS A 255 21.29 -2.13 -9.26
CA LYS A 255 21.91 -0.81 -9.32
C LYS A 255 22.29 -0.34 -7.92
N THR A 256 23.19 0.63 -7.81
CA THR A 256 23.60 1.26 -6.55
C THR A 256 23.91 2.73 -6.76
N GLY A 257 23.96 3.52 -5.69
CA GLY A 257 24.36 4.92 -5.74
C GLY A 257 23.47 5.78 -6.64
N LYS A 258 24.10 6.55 -7.51
CA LYS A 258 23.38 7.44 -8.43
C LYS A 258 22.45 6.68 -9.39
N GLN A 259 22.88 5.52 -9.88
CA GLN A 259 22.03 4.71 -10.76
C GLN A 259 20.79 4.22 -10.05
N TYR A 260 20.91 3.84 -8.78
CA TYR A 260 19.79 3.47 -7.95
C TYR A 260 18.80 4.63 -7.74
N ALA A 261 19.34 5.80 -7.36
CA ALA A 261 18.51 6.97 -7.00
C ALA A 261 17.67 7.53 -8.15
N PHE A 262 18.08 7.32 -9.41
CA PHE A 262 17.42 7.86 -10.60
C PHE A 262 16.73 6.81 -11.47
N SER A 263 16.53 5.59 -10.97
CA SER A 263 15.97 4.50 -11.76
C SER A 263 15.00 3.66 -10.94
N THR A 264 13.87 3.33 -11.50
CA THR A 264 12.95 2.29 -10.99
C THR A 264 13.16 0.96 -11.69
N ASN A 265 14.06 0.89 -12.69
CA ASN A 265 14.27 -0.31 -13.48
C ASN A 265 14.66 -1.51 -12.62
N THR A 266 13.79 -2.50 -12.59
CA THR A 266 14.03 -3.85 -12.10
C THR A 266 13.93 -4.83 -13.26
N ASP A 267 14.69 -5.91 -13.18
CA ASP A 267 14.60 -7.01 -14.13
C ASP A 267 14.22 -8.30 -13.42
N ILE A 268 13.61 -9.23 -14.17
CA ILE A 268 13.31 -10.57 -13.71
C ILE A 268 14.52 -11.48 -13.95
N TYR A 269 14.85 -12.28 -12.95
CA TYR A 269 15.93 -13.26 -12.97
C TYR A 269 15.42 -14.63 -12.54
N ILE A 270 16.03 -15.69 -13.06
CA ILE A 270 15.82 -17.08 -12.61
C ILE A 270 17.12 -17.59 -12.01
N TYR A 271 17.06 -18.02 -10.76
CA TYR A 271 18.18 -18.59 -10.00
C TYR A 271 18.01 -20.10 -9.83
N ASP A 272 19.04 -20.87 -10.16
CA ASP A 272 19.11 -22.31 -9.92
C ASP A 272 19.85 -22.61 -8.60
N ILE A 273 19.15 -23.09 -7.60
CA ILE A 273 19.72 -23.35 -6.27
C ILE A 273 20.79 -24.45 -6.23
N LEU A 274 20.85 -25.34 -7.22
CA LEU A 274 21.84 -26.42 -7.25
C LEU A 274 23.15 -25.99 -7.89
N SER A 275 23.09 -25.22 -8.97
CA SER A 275 24.30 -24.75 -9.66
C SER A 275 24.79 -23.38 -9.17
N GLY A 276 23.91 -22.59 -8.56
CA GLY A 276 24.16 -21.19 -8.21
C GLY A 276 24.14 -20.26 -9.42
N ALA A 277 23.69 -20.71 -10.58
CA ALA A 277 23.60 -19.92 -11.80
C ALA A 277 22.37 -19.02 -11.79
N THR A 278 22.51 -17.83 -12.37
CA THR A 278 21.40 -16.88 -12.57
C THR A 278 21.27 -16.57 -14.05
N VAL A 279 20.04 -16.64 -14.56
CA VAL A 279 19.67 -16.21 -15.90
C VAL A 279 18.82 -14.95 -15.80
N GLN A 280 19.15 -13.93 -16.58
CA GLN A 280 18.34 -12.72 -16.72
C GLN A 280 17.23 -12.97 -17.75
N VAL A 281 15.98 -12.76 -17.36
CA VAL A 281 14.79 -12.98 -18.20
C VAL A 281 14.44 -11.70 -18.97
N THR A 282 14.45 -10.55 -18.30
CA THR A 282 14.15 -9.26 -18.89
C THR A 282 15.39 -8.37 -18.87
N ASN A 283 15.48 -7.48 -19.85
CA ASN A 283 16.57 -6.50 -19.97
C ASN A 283 16.05 -5.18 -20.55
N GLY A 284 14.77 -4.88 -20.32
CA GLY A 284 14.12 -3.64 -20.71
C GLY A 284 14.67 -2.43 -19.93
N GLY A 285 14.17 -1.26 -20.19
CA GLY A 285 14.50 -0.07 -19.41
C GLY A 285 13.49 0.23 -18.31
N GLY A 286 12.46 -0.60 -18.17
CA GLY A 286 11.33 -0.33 -17.30
C GLY A 286 11.34 -1.06 -15.97
N TYR A 287 10.19 -1.19 -15.38
CA TYR A 287 9.96 -1.81 -14.08
C TYR A 287 9.30 -3.17 -14.29
N ASP A 288 10.04 -4.26 -14.08
CA ASP A 288 9.54 -5.63 -14.15
C ASP A 288 9.51 -6.23 -12.74
N THR A 289 8.33 -6.64 -12.27
CA THR A 289 8.11 -7.09 -10.88
C THR A 289 7.12 -8.25 -10.79
N ASP A 290 7.00 -8.83 -9.59
CA ASP A 290 6.02 -9.85 -9.22
C ASP A 290 5.99 -11.05 -10.16
N PRO A 291 7.15 -11.73 -10.35
CA PRO A 291 7.20 -12.91 -11.21
C PRO A 291 6.41 -14.06 -10.58
N ILE A 292 5.60 -14.74 -11.40
CA ILE A 292 4.85 -15.92 -10.98
C ILE A 292 4.97 -17.06 -12.01
N TRP A 293 5.24 -18.26 -11.54
CA TRP A 293 5.29 -19.46 -12.36
C TRP A 293 3.91 -20.05 -12.62
N SER A 294 3.68 -20.54 -13.85
CA SER A 294 2.55 -21.41 -14.09
C SER A 294 2.69 -22.72 -13.29
N PRO A 295 1.57 -23.37 -12.90
CA PRO A 295 1.62 -24.59 -12.09
C PRO A 295 2.40 -25.74 -12.71
N ASP A 296 2.53 -25.78 -14.04
CA ASP A 296 3.28 -26.79 -14.78
C ASP A 296 4.73 -26.38 -15.10
N GLY A 297 5.14 -25.16 -14.73
CA GLY A 297 6.48 -24.61 -14.94
C GLY A 297 6.83 -24.29 -16.39
N ARG A 298 5.85 -24.26 -17.31
CA ARG A 298 6.07 -23.95 -18.73
C ARG A 298 5.97 -22.48 -19.07
N HIS A 299 5.47 -21.66 -18.13
CA HIS A 299 5.32 -20.22 -18.33
C HIS A 299 5.76 -19.48 -17.07
N LEU A 300 6.27 -18.27 -17.29
CA LEU A 300 6.53 -17.28 -16.25
C LEU A 300 5.81 -16.00 -16.65
N ALA A 301 4.99 -15.46 -15.76
CA ALA A 301 4.34 -14.15 -15.92
C ALA A 301 4.90 -13.14 -14.94
N TRP A 302 4.78 -11.85 -15.26
CA TRP A 302 5.18 -10.73 -14.40
C TRP A 302 4.44 -9.45 -14.78
N ILE A 303 4.49 -8.46 -13.88
CA ILE A 303 4.00 -7.11 -14.17
C ILE A 303 5.14 -6.26 -14.73
N SER A 304 4.87 -5.50 -15.79
CA SER A 304 5.87 -4.70 -16.50
C SER A 304 5.39 -3.28 -16.77
N MET A 305 6.26 -2.31 -16.50
CA MET A 305 6.14 -0.93 -17.00
C MET A 305 7.28 -0.70 -17.99
N ALA A 306 7.02 0.01 -19.10
CA ALA A 306 7.97 0.11 -20.19
C ALA A 306 9.11 1.12 -19.94
N ARG A 307 8.88 2.13 -19.08
CA ARG A 307 9.72 3.32 -18.96
C ARG A 307 10.38 3.40 -17.59
N ASP A 308 11.71 3.54 -17.57
CA ASP A 308 12.49 3.74 -16.34
C ASP A 308 12.10 5.06 -15.65
N GLY A 309 11.82 5.01 -14.36
CA GLY A 309 11.53 6.17 -13.52
C GLY A 309 10.16 6.82 -13.70
N TYR A 310 9.33 6.35 -14.63
CA TYR A 310 8.04 6.96 -14.97
C TYR A 310 6.87 6.18 -14.38
N GLU A 311 6.41 6.55 -13.19
CA GLU A 311 5.38 5.82 -12.44
C GLU A 311 3.95 6.00 -13.00
N ALA A 312 3.74 6.96 -13.91
CA ALA A 312 2.48 7.06 -14.66
C ALA A 312 2.40 6.08 -15.84
N ASP A 313 3.41 5.22 -16.06
CA ASP A 313 3.36 4.21 -17.12
C ASP A 313 2.33 3.12 -16.83
N GLN A 314 1.85 2.46 -17.88
CA GLN A 314 0.88 1.38 -17.76
C GLN A 314 1.53 0.12 -17.18
N GLN A 315 0.91 -0.48 -16.18
CA GLN A 315 1.27 -1.80 -15.66
C GLN A 315 0.65 -2.88 -16.54
N ARG A 316 1.50 -3.67 -17.20
CA ARG A 316 1.12 -4.68 -18.19
C ARG A 316 1.38 -6.09 -17.67
N LEU A 317 0.57 -7.05 -18.08
CA LEU A 317 0.75 -8.47 -17.80
C LEU A 317 1.61 -9.10 -18.90
N MET A 318 2.88 -9.36 -18.59
CA MET A 318 3.82 -10.04 -19.50
C MET A 318 3.87 -11.53 -19.20
N VAL A 319 4.16 -12.33 -20.24
CA VAL A 319 4.39 -13.77 -20.10
C VAL A 319 5.49 -14.24 -21.07
N CYS A 320 6.27 -15.22 -20.65
CA CYS A 320 7.17 -15.97 -21.54
C CYS A 320 6.99 -17.47 -21.38
N ASP A 321 7.39 -18.21 -22.42
CA ASP A 321 7.48 -19.66 -22.35
C ASP A 321 8.80 -20.06 -21.70
N THR A 322 8.79 -21.11 -20.88
CA THR A 322 9.95 -21.58 -20.14
C THR A 322 10.23 -23.06 -20.37
N ASP A 323 11.52 -23.42 -20.49
CA ASP A 323 12.01 -24.78 -20.46
C ASP A 323 13.19 -24.88 -19.48
N LEU A 324 12.90 -25.31 -18.26
CA LEU A 324 13.89 -25.42 -17.17
C LEU A 324 14.95 -26.50 -17.40
N SER A 325 14.85 -27.32 -18.47
CA SER A 325 15.81 -28.35 -18.86
C SER A 325 16.74 -27.90 -19.97
N ALA A 326 16.46 -26.79 -20.66
CA ALA A 326 17.18 -26.29 -21.82
C ALA A 326 18.31 -25.32 -21.43
N ASP A 327 19.32 -25.18 -22.31
CA ASP A 327 20.35 -24.15 -22.18
C ASP A 327 19.79 -22.72 -22.31
N THR A 328 18.70 -22.55 -23.09
CA THR A 328 17.92 -21.30 -23.20
C THR A 328 16.61 -21.51 -22.46
N ILE A 329 16.55 -21.01 -21.23
CA ILE A 329 15.42 -21.23 -20.30
C ILE A 329 14.14 -20.50 -20.76
N VAL A 330 14.26 -19.32 -21.39
CA VAL A 330 13.12 -18.43 -21.72
C VAL A 330 13.02 -18.16 -23.21
N SER A 331 11.78 -18.09 -23.72
CA SER A 331 11.47 -17.79 -25.11
C SER A 331 10.08 -17.16 -25.23
N ASN A 332 9.75 -16.62 -26.41
CA ASN A 332 8.41 -16.18 -26.78
C ASN A 332 7.74 -15.22 -25.76
N THR A 333 8.46 -14.18 -25.36
CA THR A 333 7.91 -13.13 -24.48
C THR A 333 6.81 -12.35 -25.20
N ARG A 334 5.67 -12.13 -24.54
CA ARG A 334 4.49 -11.45 -25.08
C ARG A 334 3.72 -10.70 -24.00
N ASP A 335 3.00 -9.67 -24.41
CA ASP A 335 2.12 -8.87 -23.56
C ASP A 335 0.68 -9.37 -23.69
N LEU A 336 0.13 -9.97 -22.64
CA LEU A 336 -1.25 -10.46 -22.62
C LEU A 336 -2.27 -9.33 -22.48
N SER A 337 -1.85 -8.16 -21.97
CA SER A 337 -2.70 -7.01 -21.71
C SER A 337 -2.61 -5.90 -22.77
N ILE A 338 -2.00 -6.15 -23.93
CA ILE A 338 -1.71 -5.14 -24.95
C ILE A 338 -2.94 -4.35 -25.43
N ASN A 339 -4.12 -4.94 -25.37
CA ASN A 339 -5.40 -4.33 -25.74
C ASN A 339 -6.26 -3.92 -24.53
N PHE A 340 -5.70 -3.97 -23.31
CA PHE A 340 -6.39 -3.67 -22.08
C PHE A 340 -5.86 -2.34 -21.49
N ASP A 341 -6.62 -1.26 -21.68
CA ASP A 341 -6.21 0.10 -21.30
C ASP A 341 -6.40 0.40 -19.80
N HIS A 342 -5.96 -0.54 -18.94
CA HIS A 342 -5.95 -0.41 -17.47
C HIS A 342 -4.70 -1.05 -16.89
N ASP A 343 -4.33 -0.63 -15.68
CA ASP A 343 -3.22 -1.23 -14.95
C ASP A 343 -3.60 -2.61 -14.42
N VAL A 344 -2.74 -3.61 -14.66
CA VAL A 344 -2.87 -4.97 -14.14
C VAL A 344 -2.09 -5.09 -12.85
N SER A 345 -2.64 -5.78 -11.85
CA SER A 345 -1.95 -6.07 -10.59
C SER A 345 -2.35 -7.43 -10.00
N GLY A 346 -1.48 -7.98 -9.14
CA GLY A 346 -1.70 -9.22 -8.40
C GLY A 346 -1.98 -10.44 -9.30
N PRO A 347 -1.14 -10.79 -10.27
CA PRO A 347 -1.39 -11.93 -11.16
C PRO A 347 -1.34 -13.25 -10.39
N VAL A 348 -2.24 -14.20 -10.74
CA VAL A 348 -2.33 -15.54 -10.15
C VAL A 348 -2.65 -16.57 -11.23
N TRP A 349 -1.83 -17.60 -11.37
CA TRP A 349 -2.05 -18.66 -12.33
C TRP A 349 -3.08 -19.69 -11.88
N HIS A 350 -3.90 -20.13 -12.85
CA HIS A 350 -4.70 -21.33 -12.74
C HIS A 350 -4.77 -22.04 -14.10
N GLY A 351 -4.18 -23.23 -14.22
CA GLY A 351 -4.02 -23.88 -15.51
C GLY A 351 -3.25 -23.01 -16.51
N ASP A 352 -3.85 -22.76 -17.68
CA ASP A 352 -3.31 -21.88 -18.73
C ASP A 352 -3.89 -20.45 -18.67
N GLU A 353 -4.53 -20.07 -17.56
CA GLU A 353 -5.14 -18.76 -17.35
C GLU A 353 -4.46 -17.99 -16.23
N VAL A 354 -4.46 -16.66 -16.33
CA VAL A 354 -3.95 -15.75 -15.30
C VAL A 354 -5.09 -14.87 -14.79
N PHE A 355 -5.47 -15.04 -13.53
CA PHE A 355 -6.38 -14.13 -12.83
C PHE A 355 -5.60 -12.92 -12.33
N PHE A 356 -6.23 -11.75 -12.37
CA PHE A 356 -5.64 -10.50 -11.88
C PHE A 356 -6.72 -9.52 -11.48
N ASN A 357 -6.34 -8.45 -10.81
CA ASN A 357 -7.23 -7.33 -10.53
C ASN A 357 -6.80 -6.07 -11.28
N ALA A 358 -7.77 -5.21 -11.59
CA ALA A 358 -7.54 -3.91 -12.21
C ALA A 358 -8.57 -2.87 -11.73
N LEU A 359 -8.10 -1.64 -11.52
CA LEU A 359 -8.97 -0.47 -11.34
C LEU A 359 -9.55 -0.07 -12.68
N VAL A 360 -10.87 0.09 -12.75
CA VAL A 360 -11.60 0.35 -14.00
C VAL A 360 -12.51 1.57 -13.91
N SER A 361 -13.02 1.99 -15.06
CA SER A 361 -13.71 3.29 -15.24
C SER A 361 -14.97 3.51 -14.40
N GLU A 362 -15.49 2.49 -13.76
CA GLU A 362 -16.54 2.64 -12.75
C GLU A 362 -16.01 3.21 -11.41
N GLY A 363 -14.68 3.35 -11.26
CA GLY A 363 -14.03 3.73 -10.01
C GLY A 363 -14.05 2.62 -8.97
N ILE A 364 -13.90 1.37 -9.40
CA ILE A 364 -13.84 0.16 -8.56
C ILE A 364 -12.70 -0.74 -9.04
N GLN A 365 -12.23 -1.63 -8.17
CA GLN A 365 -11.27 -2.66 -8.53
C GLN A 365 -11.97 -3.98 -8.82
N GLY A 366 -11.99 -4.39 -10.10
CA GLY A 366 -12.60 -5.63 -10.55
C GLY A 366 -11.58 -6.78 -10.68
N LEU A 367 -12.12 -8.01 -10.73
CA LEU A 367 -11.36 -9.22 -11.10
C LEU A 367 -11.50 -9.52 -12.59
N PHE A 368 -10.41 -9.98 -13.17
CA PHE A 368 -10.26 -10.34 -14.57
C PHE A 368 -9.50 -11.65 -14.72
N CYS A 369 -9.63 -12.26 -15.89
CA CYS A 369 -8.89 -13.44 -16.29
C CYS A 369 -8.37 -13.23 -17.71
N ALA A 370 -7.09 -13.53 -17.95
CA ALA A 370 -6.46 -13.55 -19.28
C ALA A 370 -6.06 -14.96 -19.65
N ASP A 371 -6.34 -15.40 -20.88
CA ASP A 371 -5.77 -16.61 -21.45
C ASP A 371 -4.41 -16.33 -22.11
N LEU A 372 -3.71 -17.39 -22.52
CA LEU A 372 -2.40 -17.27 -23.19
C LEU A 372 -2.45 -16.62 -24.57
N SER A 373 -3.63 -16.40 -25.17
CA SER A 373 -3.80 -15.64 -26.41
C SER A 373 -3.92 -14.13 -26.17
N GLY A 374 -4.12 -13.69 -24.92
CA GLY A 374 -4.37 -12.31 -24.54
C GLY A 374 -5.85 -11.90 -24.62
N GLU A 375 -6.78 -12.87 -24.67
CA GLU A 375 -8.19 -12.58 -24.45
C GLU A 375 -8.44 -12.36 -22.96
N ILE A 376 -8.99 -11.18 -22.62
CA ILE A 376 -9.25 -10.78 -21.24
C ILE A 376 -10.76 -10.75 -21.00
N GLN A 377 -11.19 -11.50 -19.99
CA GLN A 377 -12.56 -11.55 -19.51
C GLN A 377 -12.68 -10.88 -18.15
N ARG A 378 -13.68 -10.01 -17.97
CA ARG A 378 -14.08 -9.50 -16.67
C ARG A 378 -14.89 -10.54 -15.91
N ILE A 379 -14.57 -10.77 -14.65
CA ILE A 379 -15.23 -11.75 -13.77
C ILE A 379 -16.29 -11.07 -12.90
N THR A 380 -15.97 -9.91 -12.29
CA THR A 380 -16.88 -9.18 -11.41
C THR A 380 -17.83 -8.28 -12.19
N GLU A 381 -19.06 -8.13 -11.73
CA GLU A 381 -20.06 -7.26 -12.37
C GLU A 381 -19.75 -5.77 -12.14
N LYS A 382 -20.19 -4.91 -13.07
CA LYS A 382 -19.91 -3.47 -13.04
C LYS A 382 -20.61 -2.72 -11.92
N ASP A 383 -21.73 -3.25 -11.46
CA ASP A 383 -22.58 -2.69 -10.40
C ASP A 383 -22.28 -3.27 -9.01
N TRP A 384 -21.25 -4.11 -8.89
CA TRP A 384 -20.72 -4.54 -7.61
C TRP A 384 -19.75 -3.48 -7.09
N TRP A 385 -20.22 -2.59 -6.25
CA TRP A 385 -19.42 -1.51 -5.68
C TRP A 385 -18.52 -2.00 -4.54
N PHE A 386 -17.54 -2.79 -4.91
CA PHE A 386 -16.48 -3.33 -4.05
C PHE A 386 -15.16 -3.25 -4.79
N ASP A 387 -14.07 -3.21 -4.03
CA ASP A 387 -12.74 -3.46 -4.54
C ASP A 387 -12.33 -4.90 -4.22
N PHE A 388 -12.18 -5.70 -5.27
CA PHE A 388 -11.75 -7.09 -5.17
C PHE A 388 -10.24 -7.21 -5.39
N PHE A 389 -9.61 -8.10 -4.62
CA PHE A 389 -8.22 -8.47 -4.82
C PHE A 389 -8.11 -9.84 -5.48
N SER A 390 -6.97 -10.08 -6.12
CA SER A 390 -6.68 -11.35 -6.79
C SER A 390 -6.89 -12.56 -5.87
N PRO A 391 -7.32 -13.70 -6.42
CA PRO A 391 -7.63 -14.86 -5.61
C PRO A 391 -6.37 -15.40 -4.92
N PHE A 392 -6.49 -15.73 -3.63
CA PHE A 392 -5.48 -16.51 -2.91
C PHE A 392 -5.69 -18.02 -3.06
N ALA A 393 -6.81 -18.43 -3.65
CA ALA A 393 -7.08 -19.81 -4.06
C ALA A 393 -8.09 -19.86 -5.20
N VAL A 394 -7.90 -20.81 -6.11
CA VAL A 394 -8.80 -21.15 -7.22
C VAL A 394 -9.17 -22.61 -7.08
N ILE A 395 -10.46 -22.93 -7.03
CA ILE A 395 -10.99 -24.26 -6.77
C ILE A 395 -11.95 -24.65 -7.89
N GLU A 396 -11.62 -25.69 -8.65
CA GLU A 396 -12.52 -26.28 -9.64
C GLU A 396 -13.63 -27.09 -8.95
N HIS A 397 -14.83 -27.03 -9.50
CA HIS A 397 -15.95 -27.86 -9.10
C HIS A 397 -16.82 -28.26 -10.31
N SER A 398 -17.81 -29.14 -10.12
CA SER A 398 -18.57 -29.74 -11.21
C SER A 398 -19.35 -28.74 -12.10
N GLU A 399 -19.62 -27.53 -11.63
CA GLU A 399 -20.42 -26.53 -12.34
C GLU A 399 -19.60 -25.31 -12.79
N GLY A 400 -18.32 -25.18 -12.37
CA GLY A 400 -17.47 -24.06 -12.73
C GLY A 400 -16.23 -23.89 -11.86
N VAL A 401 -15.86 -22.66 -11.58
CA VAL A 401 -14.65 -22.30 -10.82
C VAL A 401 -15.01 -21.36 -9.66
N ARG A 402 -14.51 -21.66 -8.50
CA ARG A 402 -14.64 -20.85 -7.29
C ARG A 402 -13.34 -20.15 -6.98
N LEU A 403 -13.38 -18.81 -6.85
CA LEU A 403 -12.27 -17.98 -6.43
C LEU A 403 -12.45 -17.62 -4.95
N LEU A 404 -11.42 -17.81 -4.14
CA LEU A 404 -11.37 -17.27 -2.78
C LEU A 404 -10.51 -16.02 -2.80
N CYS A 405 -11.13 -14.87 -2.54
CA CYS A 405 -10.54 -13.55 -2.65
C CYS A 405 -10.65 -12.77 -1.34
N SER A 406 -9.94 -11.64 -1.28
CA SER A 406 -10.25 -10.57 -0.33
C SER A 406 -11.03 -9.47 -1.05
N TYR A 407 -11.82 -8.69 -0.30
CA TYR A 407 -12.52 -7.52 -0.81
C TYR A 407 -12.84 -6.53 0.31
N TYR A 408 -13.11 -5.30 -0.05
CA TYR A 408 -13.62 -4.27 0.86
C TYR A 408 -14.57 -3.31 0.13
N SER A 409 -15.17 -2.40 0.86
CA SER A 409 -15.89 -1.26 0.29
C SER A 409 -15.78 -0.04 1.20
N LEU A 410 -16.37 1.08 0.78
CA LEU A 410 -16.51 2.26 1.64
C LEU A 410 -17.28 1.96 2.95
N GLU A 411 -18.02 0.86 3.01
CA GLU A 411 -18.83 0.48 4.16
C GLU A 411 -18.13 -0.46 5.16
N PHE A 412 -17.14 -1.25 4.73
CA PHE A 412 -16.48 -2.23 5.60
C PHE A 412 -15.03 -2.47 5.20
N PRO A 413 -14.14 -2.77 6.19
CA PRO A 413 -12.74 -3.11 5.95
C PRO A 413 -12.61 -4.49 5.31
N LEU A 414 -11.34 -4.87 5.01
CA LEU A 414 -11.03 -6.12 4.32
C LEU A 414 -11.68 -7.34 4.98
N GLU A 415 -12.44 -8.07 4.19
CA GLU A 415 -13.05 -9.35 4.48
C GLU A 415 -12.70 -10.37 3.38
N LEU A 416 -12.94 -11.65 3.64
CA LEU A 416 -12.79 -12.71 2.65
C LEU A 416 -14.13 -12.97 1.95
N VAL A 417 -14.04 -13.29 0.68
CA VAL A 417 -15.19 -13.50 -0.21
C VAL A 417 -14.94 -14.70 -1.13
N GLU A 418 -15.99 -15.46 -1.39
CA GLU A 418 -16.07 -16.46 -2.45
C GLU A 418 -16.70 -15.80 -3.68
N VAL A 419 -16.08 -15.93 -4.84
CA VAL A 419 -16.62 -15.56 -6.14
C VAL A 419 -16.79 -16.85 -6.95
N ASP A 420 -18.03 -17.21 -7.26
CA ASP A 420 -18.38 -18.45 -7.95
C ASP A 420 -18.74 -18.18 -9.39
N ILE A 421 -17.99 -18.76 -10.33
CA ILE A 421 -18.11 -18.59 -11.79
C ILE A 421 -18.71 -19.84 -12.37
N THR A 422 -19.92 -19.77 -12.90
CA THR A 422 -20.65 -20.90 -13.50
C THR A 422 -21.20 -20.52 -14.87
N ALA A 423 -21.72 -21.51 -15.59
CA ALA A 423 -22.45 -21.25 -16.84
C ALA A 423 -23.71 -20.39 -16.68
N ALA A 424 -24.23 -20.26 -15.45
CA ALA A 424 -25.40 -19.43 -15.16
C ALA A 424 -25.02 -17.96 -14.86
N GLY A 425 -23.73 -17.66 -14.70
CA GLY A 425 -23.19 -16.35 -14.37
C GLY A 425 -22.28 -16.38 -13.14
N THR A 426 -21.83 -15.21 -12.73
CA THR A 426 -20.96 -15.02 -11.57
C THR A 426 -21.76 -14.57 -10.36
N THR A 427 -21.47 -15.13 -9.19
CA THR A 427 -22.06 -14.73 -7.90
C THR A 427 -20.97 -14.56 -6.87
N TYR A 428 -21.26 -13.83 -5.77
CA TYR A 428 -20.32 -13.73 -4.66
C TYR A 428 -21.02 -14.01 -3.31
N LYS A 429 -20.22 -14.48 -2.36
CA LYS A 429 -20.66 -14.74 -0.99
C LYS A 429 -19.54 -14.37 -0.01
N GLN A 430 -19.86 -13.50 0.94
CA GLN A 430 -18.93 -13.15 2.02
C GLN A 430 -18.60 -14.39 2.88
N ILE A 431 -17.31 -14.61 3.16
CA ILE A 431 -16.80 -15.72 3.98
C ILE A 431 -16.61 -15.24 5.43
N THR A 432 -15.96 -14.09 5.63
CA THR A 432 -15.68 -13.56 6.98
C THR A 432 -16.46 -12.30 7.27
N SER A 433 -16.65 -12.02 8.54
CA SER A 433 -17.32 -10.81 9.07
C SER A 433 -16.62 -10.39 10.36
N GLU A 434 -15.32 -10.09 10.26
CA GLU A 434 -14.42 -9.86 11.38
C GLU A 434 -14.87 -8.69 12.26
N ASN A 435 -15.45 -7.67 11.63
CA ASN A 435 -15.86 -6.42 12.28
C ASN A 435 -17.39 -6.24 12.39
N GLU A 436 -18.18 -7.26 12.13
CA GLU A 436 -19.66 -7.19 12.17
C GLU A 436 -20.19 -6.72 13.54
N HIS A 437 -19.54 -7.13 14.63
CA HIS A 437 -19.89 -6.72 15.99
C HIS A 437 -19.79 -5.20 16.24
N ILE A 438 -19.00 -4.47 15.41
CA ILE A 438 -18.93 -3.01 15.39
C ILE A 438 -19.84 -2.44 14.31
N LEU A 439 -19.73 -2.95 13.08
CA LEU A 439 -20.39 -2.41 11.90
C LEU A 439 -21.92 -2.47 12.00
N SER A 440 -22.46 -3.54 12.59
CA SER A 440 -23.92 -3.69 12.83
C SER A 440 -24.51 -2.69 13.82
N GLN A 441 -23.67 -2.01 14.62
CA GLN A 441 -24.09 -0.95 15.53
C GLN A 441 -24.16 0.43 14.85
N LEU A 442 -23.57 0.58 13.64
CA LEU A 442 -23.47 1.85 12.94
C LEU A 442 -24.67 2.10 12.05
N LYS A 443 -25.11 3.34 11.98
CA LYS A 443 -26.08 3.79 10.98
C LYS A 443 -25.51 3.64 9.57
N PRO A 444 -26.32 3.26 8.57
CA PRO A 444 -25.87 3.17 7.19
C PRO A 444 -25.52 4.55 6.63
N ILE A 445 -24.60 4.59 5.71
CA ILE A 445 -24.34 5.73 4.82
C ILE A 445 -25.04 5.52 3.48
N LYS A 446 -25.09 6.54 2.66
CA LYS A 446 -25.52 6.48 1.26
C LYS A 446 -24.35 6.92 0.39
N GLU A 447 -24.12 6.23 -0.71
CA GLU A 447 -23.12 6.61 -1.70
C GLU A 447 -23.74 6.71 -3.10
N GLU A 448 -23.12 7.52 -3.94
CA GLU A 448 -23.50 7.69 -5.34
C GLU A 448 -22.25 7.84 -6.20
N SER A 449 -22.24 7.21 -7.38
CA SER A 449 -21.29 7.50 -8.45
C SER A 449 -21.92 8.53 -9.39
N ILE A 450 -21.25 9.66 -9.57
CA ILE A 450 -21.72 10.76 -10.42
C ILE A 450 -20.66 11.15 -11.45
N HIS A 451 -21.04 11.93 -12.45
CA HIS A 451 -20.11 12.51 -13.41
C HIS A 451 -20.20 14.04 -13.36
N VAL A 452 -19.03 14.67 -13.31
CA VAL A 452 -18.87 16.14 -13.31
C VAL A 452 -18.16 16.55 -14.60
N GLU A 453 -18.73 17.52 -15.31
CA GLU A 453 -18.13 18.07 -16.52
C GLU A 453 -16.90 18.91 -16.16
N THR A 454 -15.76 18.59 -16.77
CA THR A 454 -14.52 19.36 -16.67
C THR A 454 -14.53 20.60 -17.56
N VAL A 455 -13.56 21.48 -17.39
CA VAL A 455 -13.47 22.74 -18.18
C VAL A 455 -13.25 22.50 -19.68
N ASP A 456 -12.78 21.33 -20.06
CA ASP A 456 -12.58 20.87 -21.45
C ASP A 456 -13.65 19.86 -21.90
N HIS A 457 -14.81 19.87 -21.23
CA HIS A 457 -16.01 19.07 -21.57
C HIS A 457 -15.84 17.54 -21.47
N LYS A 458 -14.88 17.05 -20.71
CA LYS A 458 -14.78 15.62 -20.36
C LYS A 458 -15.68 15.30 -19.16
N GLN A 459 -16.06 14.04 -19.00
CA GLN A 459 -16.89 13.57 -17.91
C GLN A 459 -16.00 12.91 -16.85
N MET A 460 -15.79 13.58 -15.74
CA MET A 460 -14.99 13.09 -14.61
C MET A 460 -15.88 12.33 -13.63
N GLN A 461 -15.59 11.06 -13.38
CA GLN A 461 -16.28 10.28 -12.37
C GLN A 461 -15.92 10.78 -10.96
N CYS A 462 -16.91 10.85 -10.08
CA CYS A 462 -16.74 11.18 -8.67
C CYS A 462 -17.64 10.28 -7.81
N TRP A 463 -17.13 9.87 -6.64
CA TRP A 463 -17.98 9.32 -5.59
C TRP A 463 -18.52 10.44 -4.72
N VAL A 464 -19.78 10.32 -4.27
CA VAL A 464 -20.36 11.20 -3.24
C VAL A 464 -20.90 10.33 -2.11
N ILE A 465 -20.48 10.62 -0.88
CA ILE A 465 -20.89 9.89 0.30
C ILE A 465 -21.67 10.84 1.20
N TYR A 466 -22.85 10.43 1.58
CA TYR A 466 -23.77 11.22 2.40
C TYR A 466 -23.76 10.76 3.86
N PRO A 467 -23.96 11.69 4.82
CA PRO A 467 -24.04 11.33 6.24
C PRO A 467 -25.27 10.44 6.51
N PRO A 468 -25.25 9.68 7.61
CA PRO A 468 -26.42 8.93 8.05
C PRO A 468 -27.68 9.79 8.12
N GLU A 469 -28.83 9.20 7.76
CA GLU A 469 -30.13 9.88 7.80
C GLU A 469 -30.14 11.18 6.98
N PHE A 470 -29.39 11.20 5.86
CA PHE A 470 -29.32 12.35 4.95
C PHE A 470 -30.70 12.81 4.52
N ASP A 471 -30.95 14.12 4.62
CA ASP A 471 -32.19 14.79 4.25
C ASP A 471 -31.86 16.01 3.36
N GLU A 472 -32.25 15.97 2.11
CA GLU A 472 -31.96 17.04 1.12
C GLU A 472 -32.57 18.42 1.48
N ASN A 473 -33.48 18.48 2.47
CA ASN A 473 -34.05 19.73 2.98
C ASN A 473 -33.20 20.36 4.12
N LYS A 474 -32.13 19.69 4.55
CA LYS A 474 -31.17 20.21 5.53
C LYS A 474 -29.89 20.67 4.85
N VAL A 475 -29.14 21.52 5.51
CA VAL A 475 -27.85 22.00 5.00
C VAL A 475 -26.73 21.32 5.78
N TYR A 476 -25.76 20.75 5.03
CA TYR A 476 -24.61 20.03 5.56
C TYR A 476 -23.30 20.71 5.15
N PRO A 477 -22.26 20.65 5.96
CA PRO A 477 -20.91 20.92 5.49
C PRO A 477 -20.42 19.78 4.57
N ALA A 478 -19.56 20.13 3.62
CA ALA A 478 -18.99 19.14 2.69
C ALA A 478 -17.45 19.14 2.74
N ILE A 479 -16.87 18.01 2.38
CA ILE A 479 -15.43 17.80 2.23
C ILE A 479 -15.16 17.34 0.79
N GLU A 480 -14.27 18.03 0.11
CA GLU A 480 -13.68 17.55 -1.13
C GLU A 480 -12.33 16.94 -0.84
N ILE A 481 -12.14 15.68 -1.22
CA ILE A 481 -10.89 14.96 -1.09
C ILE A 481 -10.04 15.22 -2.34
N VAL A 482 -8.91 15.89 -2.16
CA VAL A 482 -7.92 16.01 -3.21
C VAL A 482 -6.89 14.91 -3.07
N LEU A 483 -6.92 13.97 -4.02
CA LEU A 483 -6.24 12.69 -3.95
C LEU A 483 -4.72 12.81 -4.02
N GLY A 484 -4.01 12.03 -3.20
CA GLY A 484 -2.56 11.80 -3.29
C GLY A 484 -2.14 10.98 -4.53
N GLY A 485 -0.92 10.57 -4.56
CA GLY A 485 -0.27 9.86 -5.67
C GLY A 485 0.82 10.74 -6.30
N PRO A 486 0.66 11.29 -7.53
CA PRO A 486 -0.58 11.68 -8.21
C PRO A 486 -1.36 10.57 -8.91
N GLN A 487 -0.72 9.46 -9.25
CA GLN A 487 -1.37 8.33 -9.88
C GLN A 487 -2.03 7.45 -8.82
N GLY A 488 -3.33 7.52 -8.71
CA GLY A 488 -4.15 6.76 -7.79
C GLY A 488 -5.62 6.96 -8.16
N THR A 489 -6.53 6.24 -7.55
CA THR A 489 -7.98 6.33 -7.81
C THR A 489 -8.73 6.39 -6.49
N ASN A 490 -9.71 7.26 -6.39
CA ASN A 490 -10.73 7.15 -5.36
C ASN A 490 -11.70 6.02 -5.77
N SER A 491 -11.55 4.86 -5.16
CA SER A 491 -12.37 3.68 -5.40
C SER A 491 -13.29 3.38 -4.21
N GLN A 492 -13.69 2.16 -4.06
CA GLN A 492 -14.40 1.66 -2.88
C GLN A 492 -13.46 1.43 -1.68
N ASP A 493 -12.33 2.13 -1.63
CA ASP A 493 -11.22 1.94 -0.69
C ASP A 493 -11.62 2.15 0.77
N TRP A 494 -11.33 1.15 1.61
CA TRP A 494 -11.36 1.28 3.05
C TRP A 494 -10.00 1.67 3.60
N SER A 495 -9.95 2.77 4.31
CA SER A 495 -8.72 3.24 4.93
C SER A 495 -8.87 3.48 6.43
N TYR A 496 -7.90 3.00 7.23
CA TYR A 496 -7.82 3.32 8.66
C TYR A 496 -7.19 4.69 8.94
N ARG A 497 -6.77 5.41 7.90
CA ARG A 497 -6.22 6.78 7.96
C ARG A 497 -7.21 7.79 7.38
N TRP A 498 -7.61 7.60 6.13
CA TRP A 498 -8.54 8.45 5.38
C TRP A 498 -9.88 7.74 5.19
N CYS A 499 -10.55 7.40 6.31
CA CYS A 499 -11.81 6.68 6.26
C CYS A 499 -12.96 7.61 5.84
N TYR A 500 -13.41 7.49 4.61
CA TYR A 500 -14.47 8.34 4.06
C TYR A 500 -15.82 8.08 4.76
N ARG A 501 -16.09 6.83 5.14
CA ARG A 501 -17.24 6.49 5.98
C ARG A 501 -17.23 7.25 7.31
N LEU A 502 -16.08 7.31 7.97
CA LEU A 502 -15.94 8.08 9.22
C LEU A 502 -16.23 9.56 8.99
N MET A 503 -15.75 10.16 7.88
CA MET A 503 -16.03 11.56 7.55
C MET A 503 -17.52 11.81 7.36
N ALA A 504 -18.22 10.91 6.64
CA ALA A 504 -19.66 10.98 6.48
C ALA A 504 -20.41 10.79 7.82
N GLN A 505 -19.99 9.84 8.64
CA GLN A 505 -20.54 9.60 9.98
C GLN A 505 -20.37 10.81 10.93
N GLN A 506 -19.34 11.64 10.72
CA GLN A 506 -19.16 12.91 11.45
C GLN A 506 -20.06 14.05 10.92
N GLY A 507 -20.96 13.76 9.98
CA GLY A 507 -21.98 14.68 9.48
C GLY A 507 -21.58 15.50 8.26
N TYR A 508 -20.53 15.09 7.55
CA TYR A 508 -20.08 15.73 6.31
C TYR A 508 -20.56 15.00 5.07
N ILE A 509 -20.92 15.72 4.01
CA ILE A 509 -20.99 15.16 2.67
C ILE A 509 -19.55 15.09 2.13
N VAL A 510 -19.15 13.95 1.59
CA VAL A 510 -17.79 13.76 1.07
C VAL A 510 -17.84 13.56 -0.44
N ILE A 511 -17.09 14.37 -1.20
CA ILE A 511 -16.92 14.19 -2.64
C ILE A 511 -15.49 13.77 -2.95
N LEU A 512 -15.36 12.72 -3.78
CA LEU A 512 -14.11 12.07 -4.15
C LEU A 512 -13.92 12.17 -5.66
N PRO A 513 -13.31 13.23 -6.20
CA PRO A 513 -13.12 13.39 -7.63
C PRO A 513 -12.01 12.45 -8.16
N ASN A 514 -12.29 11.76 -9.25
CA ASN A 514 -11.30 11.03 -10.04
C ASN A 514 -10.78 11.90 -11.20
N ARG A 515 -10.04 12.96 -10.83
CA ARG A 515 -9.47 13.95 -11.76
C ARG A 515 -8.47 13.30 -12.71
N ARG A 516 -8.10 13.98 -13.80
CA ARG A 516 -7.01 13.52 -14.67
C ARG A 516 -5.73 13.26 -13.88
N GLY A 517 -5.00 12.22 -14.26
CA GLY A 517 -3.89 11.63 -13.49
C GLY A 517 -4.29 10.42 -12.65
N THR A 518 -5.59 10.11 -12.49
CA THR A 518 -6.04 8.87 -11.82
C THR A 518 -5.94 7.66 -12.74
N THR A 519 -5.75 6.46 -12.15
CA THR A 519 -5.34 5.26 -12.89
C THR A 519 -6.47 4.50 -13.56
N ALA A 520 -7.69 4.55 -13.06
CA ALA A 520 -8.82 3.72 -13.52
C ALA A 520 -9.39 4.08 -14.89
N PHE A 521 -9.04 5.22 -15.49
CA PHE A 521 -9.74 5.81 -16.63
C PHE A 521 -8.92 5.81 -17.93
N GLY A 522 -8.01 4.85 -18.05
CA GLY A 522 -7.12 4.66 -19.21
C GLY A 522 -5.81 5.45 -19.11
N GLN A 523 -4.83 5.02 -19.91
CA GLN A 523 -3.48 5.59 -19.91
C GLN A 523 -3.46 7.07 -20.31
N GLU A 524 -4.28 7.48 -21.29
CA GLU A 524 -4.36 8.89 -21.70
C GLU A 524 -4.79 9.79 -20.53
N TRP A 525 -5.80 9.38 -19.75
CA TRP A 525 -6.27 10.15 -18.59
C TRP A 525 -5.19 10.24 -17.50
N LYS A 526 -4.50 9.13 -17.25
CA LYS A 526 -3.42 9.03 -16.24
C LYS A 526 -2.23 9.93 -16.58
N GLU A 527 -1.79 9.95 -17.83
CA GLU A 527 -0.61 10.71 -18.26
C GLU A 527 -0.82 12.23 -18.35
N GLN A 528 -2.07 12.73 -18.42
CA GLN A 528 -2.34 14.16 -18.59
C GLN A 528 -1.85 15.05 -17.45
N ILE A 529 -1.48 14.50 -16.31
CA ILE A 529 -0.94 15.26 -15.19
C ILE A 529 0.58 15.42 -15.26
N SER A 530 1.30 14.53 -15.93
CA SER A 530 2.75 14.49 -15.92
C SER A 530 3.35 15.77 -16.49
N GLY A 531 4.24 16.41 -15.72
CA GLY A 531 4.89 17.68 -16.07
C GLY A 531 3.97 18.91 -16.03
N ASP A 532 2.73 18.80 -15.53
CA ASP A 532 1.82 19.94 -15.36
C ASP A 532 0.90 19.79 -14.15
N TYR A 533 1.47 19.61 -12.98
CA TYR A 533 0.76 19.38 -11.71
C TYR A 533 -0.19 20.51 -11.30
N SER A 534 0.06 21.73 -11.73
CA SER A 534 -0.77 22.92 -11.48
C SER A 534 -1.78 23.23 -12.57
N GLY A 535 -1.92 22.36 -13.56
CA GLY A 535 -2.71 22.58 -14.78
C GLY A 535 -4.18 22.19 -14.68
N LEU A 536 -4.63 21.42 -15.67
CA LEU A 536 -6.04 21.03 -15.82
C LEU A 536 -6.57 20.20 -14.66
N ASN A 537 -5.73 19.40 -14.01
CA ASN A 537 -6.09 18.64 -12.82
C ASN A 537 -6.55 19.52 -11.65
N MET A 538 -6.00 20.73 -11.48
CA MET A 538 -6.52 21.69 -10.50
C MET A 538 -7.88 22.24 -10.92
N GLN A 539 -8.12 22.39 -12.22
CA GLN A 539 -9.45 22.79 -12.72
C GLN A 539 -10.50 21.70 -12.54
N ASP A 540 -10.11 20.43 -12.61
CA ASP A 540 -10.97 19.29 -12.33
C ASP A 540 -11.47 19.32 -10.88
N TYR A 541 -10.59 19.52 -9.90
CA TYR A 541 -10.96 19.71 -8.50
C TYR A 541 -11.90 20.91 -8.33
N LEU A 542 -11.56 22.07 -8.89
CA LEU A 542 -12.44 23.23 -8.83
C LEU A 542 -13.82 22.99 -9.47
N ALA A 543 -13.90 22.16 -10.53
CA ALA A 543 -15.16 21.77 -11.14
C ALA A 543 -16.00 20.90 -10.19
N ALA A 544 -15.40 19.90 -9.55
CA ALA A 544 -16.04 19.05 -8.55
C ALA A 544 -16.51 19.86 -7.34
N GLY A 545 -15.65 20.74 -6.81
CA GLY A 545 -16.01 21.63 -5.71
C GLY A 545 -17.19 22.55 -6.03
N ARG A 546 -17.20 23.18 -7.22
CA ARG A 546 -18.34 23.99 -7.67
C ARG A 546 -19.61 23.17 -7.84
N TYR A 547 -19.49 21.95 -8.38
CA TYR A 547 -20.64 21.06 -8.55
C TYR A 547 -21.27 20.73 -7.20
N ILE A 548 -20.49 20.28 -6.21
CA ILE A 548 -21.05 19.92 -4.90
C ILE A 548 -21.59 21.16 -4.16
N LYS A 549 -20.90 22.29 -4.22
CA LYS A 549 -21.31 23.56 -3.63
C LYS A 549 -22.60 24.12 -4.24
N SER A 550 -22.93 23.74 -5.48
CA SER A 550 -24.18 24.14 -6.14
C SER A 550 -25.44 23.46 -5.61
N LYS A 551 -25.29 22.41 -4.82
CA LYS A 551 -26.43 21.65 -4.27
C LYS A 551 -27.06 22.44 -3.12
N PRO A 552 -28.40 22.55 -3.07
CA PRO A 552 -29.09 23.38 -2.05
C PRO A 552 -28.87 22.88 -0.62
N TYR A 553 -28.48 21.64 -0.46
CA TYR A 553 -28.17 21.01 0.83
C TYR A 553 -26.68 21.12 1.23
N VAL A 554 -25.85 21.80 0.46
CA VAL A 554 -24.43 22.02 0.80
C VAL A 554 -24.20 23.47 1.21
N GLY A 555 -23.72 23.64 2.44
CA GLY A 555 -23.35 24.94 2.98
C GLY A 555 -21.89 25.29 2.70
N LYS A 556 -21.00 25.04 3.66
CA LYS A 556 -19.57 25.26 3.55
C LYS A 556 -18.88 24.04 2.92
N LEU A 557 -17.72 24.27 2.29
CA LEU A 557 -16.91 23.25 1.63
C LEU A 557 -15.46 23.32 2.11
N ALA A 558 -14.91 22.21 2.60
CA ALA A 558 -13.50 22.05 2.91
C ALA A 558 -12.76 21.35 1.77
N CYS A 559 -11.48 21.67 1.58
CA CYS A 559 -10.56 20.96 0.71
C CYS A 559 -9.50 20.25 1.57
N VAL A 560 -9.40 18.93 1.47
CA VAL A 560 -8.46 18.15 2.29
C VAL A 560 -7.71 17.12 1.46
N GLY A 561 -6.40 16.96 1.70
CA GLY A 561 -5.60 16.00 0.98
C GLY A 561 -4.25 15.72 1.61
N ALA A 562 -3.63 14.62 1.16
CA ALA A 562 -2.32 14.18 1.62
C ALA A 562 -1.36 13.96 0.47
N SER A 563 -0.04 14.10 0.71
CA SER A 563 1.00 13.85 -0.28
C SER A 563 0.85 14.80 -1.47
N TYR A 564 0.72 14.29 -2.69
CA TYR A 564 0.31 15.09 -3.83
C TYR A 564 -1.05 15.79 -3.60
N GLY A 565 -1.97 15.20 -2.83
CA GLY A 565 -3.19 15.86 -2.37
C GLY A 565 -2.92 17.04 -1.43
N GLY A 566 -1.89 16.96 -0.59
CA GLY A 566 -1.41 18.08 0.22
C GLY A 566 -0.82 19.20 -0.64
N TYR A 567 -0.07 18.86 -1.72
CA TYR A 567 0.33 19.81 -2.77
C TYR A 567 -0.90 20.49 -3.38
N SER A 568 -1.90 19.68 -3.77
CA SER A 568 -3.13 20.18 -4.37
C SER A 568 -3.88 21.15 -3.44
N ALA A 569 -3.95 20.83 -2.14
CA ALA A 569 -4.55 21.71 -1.14
C ALA A 569 -3.79 23.06 -1.05
N TYR A 570 -2.46 23.04 -1.00
CA TYR A 570 -1.65 24.28 -1.00
C TYR A 570 -1.79 25.07 -2.31
N MET A 571 -1.86 24.41 -3.46
CA MET A 571 -2.04 25.07 -4.74
C MET A 571 -3.46 25.68 -4.85
N LEU A 572 -4.48 24.92 -4.47
CA LEU A 572 -5.88 25.35 -4.52
C LEU A 572 -6.15 26.52 -3.57
N GLU A 573 -5.45 26.63 -2.45
CA GLU A 573 -5.53 27.80 -1.56
C GLU A 573 -5.22 29.13 -2.30
N GLY A 574 -4.34 29.05 -3.29
CA GLY A 574 -4.04 30.22 -4.15
C GLY A 574 -4.91 30.36 -5.41
N LEU A 575 -5.78 29.39 -5.71
CA LEU A 575 -6.53 29.30 -6.98
C LEU A 575 -8.07 29.38 -6.80
N HIS A 576 -8.60 29.02 -5.60
CA HIS A 576 -10.04 28.76 -5.44
C HIS A 576 -10.94 30.02 -5.40
N GLY A 577 -10.37 31.21 -5.20
CA GLY A 577 -11.17 32.40 -4.89
C GLY A 577 -11.88 32.22 -3.54
N ASP A 578 -13.21 32.14 -3.55
CA ASP A 578 -14.03 31.96 -2.34
C ASP A 578 -14.75 30.60 -2.31
N LEU A 579 -14.25 29.58 -3.03
CA LEU A 579 -14.94 28.29 -3.14
C LEU A 579 -14.87 27.48 -1.84
N TYR A 580 -13.70 27.40 -1.22
CA TYR A 580 -13.47 26.62 -0.02
C TYR A 580 -13.45 27.49 1.23
N ASP A 581 -13.94 26.97 2.33
CA ASP A 581 -14.06 27.63 3.63
C ASP A 581 -12.93 27.24 4.60
N CYS A 582 -12.26 26.09 4.38
CA CYS A 582 -11.01 25.73 5.06
C CYS A 582 -10.22 24.66 4.32
N PHE A 583 -8.95 24.51 4.67
CA PHE A 583 -8.02 23.53 4.11
C PHE A 583 -7.39 22.65 5.19
N ILE A 584 -7.10 21.40 4.80
CA ILE A 584 -6.19 20.50 5.55
C ILE A 584 -5.21 19.90 4.56
N ALA A 585 -3.92 20.11 4.76
CA ALA A 585 -2.85 19.56 3.97
C ALA A 585 -1.95 18.70 4.87
N HIS A 586 -1.91 17.40 4.55
CA HIS A 586 -1.07 16.42 5.23
C HIS A 586 0.10 16.03 4.33
N ALA A 587 1.35 16.11 4.84
CA ALA A 587 2.57 15.73 4.13
C ALA A 587 2.61 16.27 2.68
N GLY A 588 2.20 17.53 2.49
CA GLY A 588 2.05 18.16 1.17
C GLY A 588 3.34 18.82 0.68
N ILE A 589 3.54 18.84 -0.63
CA ILE A 589 4.62 19.55 -1.30
C ILE A 589 4.25 21.04 -1.35
N PHE A 590 5.07 21.88 -0.75
CA PHE A 590 4.90 23.33 -0.78
C PHE A 590 5.81 24.03 -1.79
N ASP A 591 7.05 23.54 -1.93
CA ASP A 591 8.03 24.06 -2.88
C ASP A 591 8.69 22.91 -3.65
N GLU A 592 8.45 22.84 -4.96
CA GLU A 592 8.94 21.80 -5.84
C GLU A 592 10.49 21.81 -5.99
N LYS A 593 11.13 22.97 -5.86
CA LYS A 593 12.60 23.05 -5.92
C LYS A 593 13.21 22.39 -4.68
N GLN A 594 12.64 22.69 -3.51
CA GLN A 594 13.09 22.08 -2.26
C GLN A 594 12.87 20.56 -2.31
N LEU A 595 11.69 20.11 -2.78
CA LEU A 595 11.39 18.69 -2.91
C LEU A 595 12.43 17.97 -3.76
N TRP A 596 12.74 18.47 -4.95
CA TRP A 596 13.69 17.83 -5.86
C TRP A 596 15.06 17.58 -5.21
N PHE A 597 15.53 18.50 -4.34
CA PHE A 597 16.82 18.37 -3.64
C PHE A 597 16.79 17.52 -2.38
N THR A 598 15.61 17.15 -1.87
CA THR A 598 15.49 16.58 -0.52
C THR A 598 14.68 15.30 -0.43
N THR A 599 13.89 14.96 -1.46
CA THR A 599 13.13 13.70 -1.50
C THR A 599 14.04 12.48 -1.62
N GLU A 600 13.64 11.37 -1.06
CA GLU A 600 14.27 10.07 -1.32
C GLU A 600 13.89 9.52 -2.70
N GLU A 601 12.73 9.92 -3.25
CA GLU A 601 12.24 9.59 -4.60
C GLU A 601 12.83 10.47 -5.69
N MET A 602 14.15 10.47 -5.85
CA MET A 602 14.78 11.34 -6.83
C MET A 602 14.36 11.00 -8.27
N TRP A 603 14.11 9.73 -8.58
CA TRP A 603 13.61 9.29 -9.89
C TRP A 603 12.26 9.94 -10.22
N PHE A 604 11.30 9.95 -9.29
CA PHE A 604 9.97 10.51 -9.47
C PHE A 604 10.02 12.01 -9.74
N ALA A 605 10.68 12.76 -8.86
CA ALA A 605 10.85 14.20 -9.02
C ALA A 605 11.61 14.56 -10.31
N ASN A 606 12.49 13.68 -10.79
CA ASN A 606 13.23 13.85 -12.02
C ASN A 606 12.38 13.56 -13.27
N TRP A 607 11.60 12.47 -13.26
CA TRP A 607 10.81 12.04 -14.40
C TRP A 607 9.49 12.79 -14.55
N ASP A 608 8.67 12.80 -13.53
CA ASP A 608 7.34 13.38 -13.61
C ASP A 608 7.38 14.90 -13.72
N ASN A 609 8.35 15.52 -13.05
CA ASN A 609 8.60 16.96 -13.13
C ASN A 609 9.69 17.33 -14.12
N GLY A 610 10.41 16.35 -14.63
CA GLY A 610 11.29 16.59 -15.71
C GLY A 610 12.65 15.96 -15.77
N GLY A 611 12.71 14.93 -16.50
CA GLY A 611 13.77 14.00 -16.58
C GLY A 611 15.20 14.53 -16.76
N LEU A 612 16.06 14.08 -15.86
CA LEU A 612 17.50 14.00 -16.08
C LEU A 612 17.91 12.64 -16.66
N THR A 613 17.03 11.90 -17.28
CA THR A 613 17.28 10.52 -17.71
C THR A 613 18.35 10.41 -18.78
N GLU A 614 18.58 11.46 -19.58
CA GLU A 614 19.75 11.50 -20.47
C GLU A 614 21.08 11.54 -19.75
N TYR A 615 21.07 11.85 -18.44
CA TYR A 615 22.26 11.82 -17.63
C TYR A 615 22.53 10.49 -17.03
N SER A 616 21.57 9.70 -17.16
CA SER A 616 21.37 8.75 -16.16
C SER A 616 22.45 7.71 -16.12
N TYR A 617 23.20 7.42 -17.08
CA TYR A 617 23.79 6.10 -16.90
C TYR A 617 25.03 5.89 -17.74
N THR A 618 25.58 6.94 -18.28
CA THR A 618 26.95 6.86 -18.82
C THR A 618 27.89 7.02 -17.62
N GLU A 619 28.60 5.97 -17.29
CA GLU A 619 29.57 5.91 -16.23
C GLU A 619 30.49 7.15 -16.23
N GLY A 620 30.46 7.90 -15.14
CA GLY A 620 31.27 9.09 -14.95
C GLY A 620 30.74 10.41 -15.50
N GLN A 621 29.57 10.45 -16.15
CA GLN A 621 29.01 11.69 -16.71
C GLN A 621 27.58 11.92 -16.23
N MET A 622 27.43 12.66 -15.15
CA MET A 622 26.14 13.27 -14.80
C MET A 622 26.21 14.76 -15.07
N GLY A 623 25.45 15.20 -16.00
CA GLY A 623 25.31 16.61 -16.32
C GLY A 623 24.27 16.88 -17.38
N PRO A 624 23.66 18.08 -17.38
CA PRO A 624 22.60 18.45 -18.31
C PRO A 624 23.05 18.36 -19.76
N LYS A 625 22.37 17.55 -20.55
CA LYS A 625 22.52 17.54 -21.99
C LYS A 625 21.54 18.49 -22.70
N GLY A 626 20.94 19.44 -21.97
CA GLY A 626 20.08 20.45 -22.58
C GLY A 626 18.58 20.22 -22.36
N ASP A 627 17.79 20.14 -23.32
CA ASP A 627 16.43 20.60 -23.46
C ASP A 627 15.31 19.81 -22.76
N GLY A 628 15.60 18.90 -21.87
CA GLY A 628 14.64 17.96 -21.28
C GLY A 628 14.38 16.77 -22.21
N ILE A 629 13.80 15.70 -21.64
CA ILE A 629 13.54 14.49 -22.39
C ILE A 629 12.14 14.51 -22.96
N THR A 630 12.04 14.13 -24.22
CA THR A 630 10.75 13.84 -24.86
C THR A 630 10.53 12.34 -24.80
N PHE A 631 9.50 11.90 -24.11
CA PHE A 631 9.07 10.53 -24.12
C PHE A 631 7.60 10.45 -24.54
N GLY A 632 7.26 9.59 -25.48
CA GLY A 632 5.89 9.47 -25.99
C GLY A 632 5.28 10.79 -26.45
N GLY A 633 6.10 11.76 -26.88
CA GLY A 633 5.64 13.10 -27.26
C GLY A 633 5.53 14.10 -26.11
N MET A 634 5.77 13.69 -24.85
CA MET A 634 5.76 14.58 -23.69
C MET A 634 7.18 14.98 -23.30
N GLN A 635 7.41 16.28 -23.24
CA GLN A 635 8.68 16.84 -22.76
C GLN A 635 8.67 16.89 -21.24
N GLN A 636 9.61 16.25 -20.59
CA GLN A 636 9.83 16.31 -19.15
C GLN A 636 10.44 17.65 -18.72
N ALA A 637 10.16 18.13 -17.49
CA ALA A 637 10.57 19.48 -17.07
C ALA A 637 12.09 19.64 -16.85
N GLY A 638 12.79 18.67 -16.30
CA GLY A 638 14.21 18.76 -15.93
C GLY A 638 14.42 19.25 -14.49
N ALA A 639 15.68 19.25 -14.04
CA ALA A 639 16.06 19.70 -12.71
C ALA A 639 15.80 21.22 -12.49
N PRO A 640 15.74 21.69 -11.22
CA PRO A 640 15.55 23.12 -10.92
C PRO A 640 16.60 24.05 -11.53
N TYR A 641 17.79 23.56 -11.78
CA TYR A 641 18.88 24.30 -12.45
C TYR A 641 18.89 24.12 -13.99
N ALA A 642 17.99 23.31 -14.55
CA ALA A 642 17.86 23.20 -16.00
C ALA A 642 17.23 24.46 -16.60
N SER A 643 17.74 24.89 -17.77
CA SER A 643 17.27 26.09 -18.48
C SER A 643 16.12 25.81 -19.43
N THR A 644 15.52 24.62 -19.40
CA THR A 644 14.41 24.27 -20.30
C THR A 644 13.16 25.08 -19.96
N PRO A 645 12.37 25.49 -20.95
CA PRO A 645 11.12 26.25 -20.70
C PRO A 645 10.16 25.48 -19.78
N LYS A 646 10.11 24.15 -19.89
CA LYS A 646 9.22 23.31 -19.09
C LYS A 646 9.66 23.27 -17.63
N ALA A 647 10.97 23.11 -17.34
CA ALA A 647 11.50 23.20 -15.98
C ALA A 647 11.20 24.56 -15.36
N GLN A 648 11.44 25.63 -16.09
CA GLN A 648 11.18 26.98 -15.59
C GLN A 648 9.68 27.22 -15.30
N LYS A 649 8.79 26.73 -16.17
CA LYS A 649 7.32 26.78 -15.95
C LYS A 649 6.94 25.99 -14.69
N HIS A 650 7.41 24.73 -14.57
CA HIS A 650 7.07 23.84 -13.45
C HIS A 650 7.45 24.48 -12.11
N TYR A 651 8.71 24.87 -11.94
CA TYR A 651 9.20 25.42 -10.68
C TYR A 651 8.68 26.84 -10.35
N ALA A 652 8.26 27.60 -11.36
CA ALA A 652 7.57 28.86 -11.15
C ALA A 652 6.13 28.71 -10.65
N ASN A 653 5.52 27.54 -10.90
CA ASN A 653 4.14 27.22 -10.51
C ASN A 653 4.04 26.39 -9.22
N SER A 654 5.09 26.36 -8.39
CA SER A 654 5.03 25.78 -7.05
C SER A 654 3.98 26.48 -6.16
N PRO A 655 3.31 25.78 -5.23
CA PRO A 655 2.41 26.41 -4.24
C PRO A 655 3.02 27.60 -3.53
N SER A 656 4.33 27.55 -3.23
CA SER A 656 5.09 28.65 -2.61
C SER A 656 5.00 29.98 -3.39
N SER A 657 4.81 29.92 -4.70
CA SER A 657 4.62 31.10 -5.55
C SER A 657 3.23 31.74 -5.43
N MET A 658 2.26 31.04 -4.86
CA MET A 658 0.86 31.44 -4.75
C MET A 658 0.49 32.03 -3.38
N VAL A 659 1.40 32.05 -2.43
CA VAL A 659 1.18 32.43 -1.02
C VAL A 659 0.52 33.80 -0.85
N THR A 660 0.83 34.77 -1.72
CA THR A 660 0.23 36.11 -1.69
C THR A 660 -1.27 36.14 -1.96
N LYS A 661 -1.84 35.01 -2.42
CA LYS A 661 -3.28 34.86 -2.66
C LYS A 661 -3.97 34.07 -1.56
N TRP A 662 -3.21 33.50 -0.61
CA TRP A 662 -3.75 32.71 0.48
C TRP A 662 -4.52 33.58 1.46
N HIS A 663 -5.71 33.13 1.85
CA HIS A 663 -6.59 33.85 2.77
C HIS A 663 -7.52 32.95 3.58
N THR A 664 -7.54 31.64 3.29
CA THR A 664 -8.47 30.68 3.89
C THR A 664 -7.79 29.87 4.99
N PRO A 665 -8.46 29.58 6.11
CA PRO A 665 -7.85 28.85 7.22
C PRO A 665 -7.26 27.47 6.78
N ILE A 666 -6.01 27.19 7.20
CA ILE A 666 -5.30 25.98 6.80
C ILE A 666 -4.66 25.24 7.98
N LEU A 667 -4.84 23.91 8.02
CA LEU A 667 -4.16 22.98 8.92
C LEU A 667 -3.06 22.26 8.14
N CYS A 668 -1.80 22.39 8.60
CA CYS A 668 -0.65 21.67 8.06
C CYS A 668 -0.25 20.55 9.01
N ILE A 669 -0.18 19.30 8.53
CA ILE A 669 0.19 18.12 9.32
C ILE A 669 1.36 17.41 8.64
N HIS A 670 2.36 16.93 9.42
CA HIS A 670 3.52 16.20 8.87
C HIS A 670 4.17 15.28 9.90
N GLY A 671 4.76 14.17 9.42
CA GLY A 671 5.67 13.32 10.18
C GLY A 671 7.13 13.74 9.97
N MET A 672 7.95 13.74 11.01
CA MET A 672 9.37 14.15 10.89
C MET A 672 10.23 13.09 10.21
N MET A 673 9.79 11.83 10.21
CA MET A 673 10.48 10.73 9.55
C MET A 673 10.01 10.55 8.09
N ASP A 674 9.29 11.52 7.54
CA ASP A 674 8.90 11.54 6.13
C ASP A 674 10.08 11.99 5.26
N PHE A 675 10.70 11.04 4.56
CA PHE A 675 11.79 11.32 3.61
C PHE A 675 11.30 11.35 2.16
N ARG A 676 10.04 10.96 1.93
CA ARG A 676 9.35 11.11 0.64
C ARG A 676 9.06 12.58 0.37
N ILE A 677 8.31 13.21 1.27
CA ILE A 677 8.06 14.65 1.29
C ILE A 677 8.56 15.17 2.62
N PRO A 678 9.78 15.73 2.69
CA PRO A 678 10.38 16.15 3.96
C PRO A 678 9.52 17.16 4.71
N TYR A 679 9.43 17.00 6.03
CA TYR A 679 8.49 17.73 6.90
C TYR A 679 8.68 19.26 6.90
N GLU A 680 9.83 19.74 6.44
CA GLU A 680 10.10 21.16 6.23
C GLU A 680 9.17 21.80 5.21
N GLN A 681 8.58 21.00 4.30
CA GLN A 681 7.55 21.47 3.36
C GLN A 681 6.31 21.95 4.12
N GLY A 682 5.80 21.16 5.07
CA GLY A 682 4.68 21.54 5.93
C GLY A 682 5.00 22.72 6.84
N MET A 683 6.22 22.78 7.38
CA MET A 683 6.68 23.92 8.17
C MET A 683 6.75 25.21 7.34
N ALA A 684 7.26 25.13 6.12
CA ALA A 684 7.36 26.28 5.23
C ALA A 684 5.97 26.82 4.85
N ALA A 685 5.02 25.93 4.53
CA ALA A 685 3.63 26.29 4.24
C ALA A 685 2.97 27.00 5.44
N PHE A 686 3.12 26.44 6.64
CA PHE A 686 2.60 27.06 7.86
C PHE A 686 3.21 28.44 8.12
N ASN A 687 4.55 28.57 8.02
CA ASN A 687 5.23 29.84 8.22
C ASN A 687 4.72 30.89 7.20
N ALA A 688 4.57 30.50 5.95
CA ALA A 688 4.03 31.36 4.90
C ALA A 688 2.60 31.83 5.22
N ALA A 689 1.71 30.91 5.63
CA ALA A 689 0.34 31.24 6.05
C ALA A 689 0.32 32.22 7.23
N GLN A 690 1.16 32.01 8.26
CA GLN A 690 1.29 32.92 9.41
C GLN A 690 1.76 34.33 9.00
N MET A 691 2.75 34.40 8.09
CA MET A 691 3.26 35.68 7.59
C MET A 691 2.22 36.45 6.76
N MET A 692 1.31 35.74 6.10
CA MET A 692 0.19 36.32 5.37
C MET A 692 -1.01 36.68 6.27
N GLY A 693 -0.96 36.34 7.56
CA GLY A 693 -2.08 36.56 8.49
C GLY A 693 -3.22 35.55 8.31
N VAL A 694 -2.99 34.45 7.61
CA VAL A 694 -3.97 33.38 7.42
C VAL A 694 -4.08 32.54 8.70
N PRO A 695 -5.30 32.32 9.24
CA PRO A 695 -5.50 31.45 10.38
C PRO A 695 -4.93 30.05 10.07
N SER A 696 -3.94 29.61 10.81
CA SER A 696 -3.26 28.35 10.51
C SER A 696 -2.81 27.61 11.77
N LYS A 697 -2.69 26.29 11.64
CA LYS A 697 -2.19 25.39 12.68
C LYS A 697 -1.17 24.43 12.05
N LEU A 698 -0.08 24.18 12.77
CA LEU A 698 0.92 23.18 12.41
C LEU A 698 0.86 22.03 13.42
N VAL A 699 0.88 20.79 12.92
CA VAL A 699 1.03 19.58 13.73
C VAL A 699 2.18 18.75 13.17
N ILE A 700 3.17 18.47 14.00
CA ILE A 700 4.34 17.65 13.64
C ILE A 700 4.36 16.43 14.55
N PHE A 701 4.52 15.24 13.94
CA PHE A 701 4.68 13.97 14.63
C PHE A 701 6.16 13.55 14.56
N PRO A 702 6.92 13.62 15.67
CA PRO A 702 8.38 13.39 15.63
C PRO A 702 8.80 11.98 15.25
N GLU A 703 7.98 10.98 15.51
CA GLU A 703 8.28 9.55 15.32
C GLU A 703 7.43 8.88 14.23
N GLU A 704 6.73 9.67 13.42
CA GLU A 704 5.93 9.18 12.31
C GLU A 704 6.54 9.56 10.97
N ASN A 705 6.25 8.75 9.96
CA ASN A 705 6.69 8.94 8.59
C ASN A 705 5.64 9.70 7.75
N HIS A 706 5.56 9.40 6.46
CA HIS A 706 4.54 9.93 5.54
C HIS A 706 3.10 9.53 5.98
N TRP A 707 2.96 8.49 6.78
CA TRP A 707 1.73 8.00 7.36
C TRP A 707 1.77 8.06 8.89
N ILE A 708 0.64 8.39 9.51
CA ILE A 708 0.53 8.41 10.98
C ILE A 708 -0.09 7.09 11.41
N LEU A 709 0.72 6.16 11.93
CA LEU A 709 0.34 4.76 12.10
C LEU A 709 0.20 4.30 13.54
N GLN A 710 0.96 4.89 14.48
CA GLN A 710 0.85 4.51 15.89
C GLN A 710 -0.55 4.85 16.44
N PRO A 711 -1.21 3.97 17.20
CA PRO A 711 -2.62 4.15 17.59
C PRO A 711 -2.95 5.48 18.27
N GLN A 712 -2.12 5.94 19.22
CA GLN A 712 -2.35 7.23 19.89
C GLN A 712 -2.08 8.42 18.98
N ASN A 713 -1.07 8.34 18.11
CA ASN A 713 -0.78 9.38 17.13
C ASN A 713 -1.90 9.47 16.10
N SER A 714 -2.39 8.33 15.61
CA SER A 714 -3.53 8.26 14.70
C SER A 714 -4.80 8.84 15.33
N LEU A 715 -5.08 8.51 16.60
CA LEU A 715 -6.20 9.09 17.34
C LEU A 715 -6.07 10.61 17.48
N TYR A 716 -4.89 11.12 17.83
CA TYR A 716 -4.63 12.55 17.94
C TYR A 716 -4.75 13.25 16.59
N TRP A 717 -4.29 12.62 15.50
CA TRP A 717 -4.46 13.09 14.14
C TRP A 717 -5.94 13.28 13.79
N HIS A 718 -6.77 12.24 14.00
CA HIS A 718 -8.21 12.29 13.70
C HIS A 718 -8.93 13.36 14.52
N ARG A 719 -8.67 13.43 15.82
CA ARG A 719 -9.27 14.46 16.69
C ARG A 719 -8.89 15.87 16.22
N THR A 720 -7.61 16.10 15.89
CA THR A 720 -7.15 17.39 15.38
C THR A 720 -7.78 17.74 14.02
N PHE A 721 -7.93 16.73 13.15
CA PHE A 721 -8.58 16.87 11.84
C PHE A 721 -10.04 17.33 12.00
N TYR A 722 -10.82 16.65 12.82
CA TYR A 722 -12.23 16.98 13.03
C TYR A 722 -12.41 18.27 13.86
N ASP A 723 -11.59 18.53 14.86
CA ASP A 723 -11.60 19.79 15.61
C ASP A 723 -11.37 21.00 14.68
N TRP A 724 -10.48 20.85 13.69
CA TRP A 724 -10.22 21.89 12.70
C TRP A 724 -11.42 22.09 11.76
N LEU A 725 -11.97 20.99 11.20
CA LEU A 725 -13.15 21.03 10.37
C LEU A 725 -14.34 21.64 11.13
N ASP A 726 -14.64 21.16 12.33
CA ASP A 726 -15.77 21.63 13.13
C ASP A 726 -15.66 23.13 13.45
N ARG A 727 -14.47 23.60 13.72
CA ARG A 727 -14.22 25.04 13.98
C ARG A 727 -14.58 25.95 12.81
N TRP A 728 -14.34 25.51 11.58
CA TRP A 728 -14.50 26.35 10.40
C TRP A 728 -15.74 26.02 9.58
N MET A 729 -16.21 24.78 9.67
CA MET A 729 -17.27 24.25 8.84
C MET A 729 -18.64 24.24 9.53
N LYS A 730 -18.68 24.04 10.84
CA LYS A 730 -19.88 24.08 11.68
C LYS A 730 -19.94 25.43 12.46
#